data_15b72beed00c270fa2641c56058c89e7
#
_entry.id   15b72beed00c270fa2641c56058c89e7
#
_cell.length_a   1.000
_cell.length_b   1.000
_cell.length_c   1.000
_cell.angle_alpha   90.00
_cell.angle_beta   90.00
_cell.angle_gamma   90.00
#
_symmetry.space_group_name_H-M   'P 1'
#
loop_
_entity.id
_entity.type
_entity.pdbx_description
1 polymer ?
#
loop_
_entity_poly.entity_id
_entity_poly.type
_entity_poly.pdbx_seq_one_letter_code
_entity_poly.pdbx_strand_id
1 'polypeptide(L)'
;MSLQALLLPQQIARNAARRPEALAYAFVGPASEPEELSYTALLARASGVAGMLRAAYCGKGARVALIFEPGLNFAVALLGAFLAGCAAVPVAVPSSAKARGRADAILRESGCAAVLTDTQTLAGVPDSWPAEIVRARCLRVDTAVDSPVIAPQTSPDDIAFLQYTSGSTGAPKGVVVTHGALLGQMHAIQRAVQSGEDERCVTWLPPEHDMGLVGGVLFTCWLGGSVYILSPQSFVRRPVLWLDTISRYRGTITVAPNFAFELCVRTISPARRAELDLSSCRVLLNGSEPVRPETIDAFVETFADAGLSPGAVMPCYGLAEATLLVAGATRGNGAFSAWFDPTALDQRQVTEVAKGQGRRLVSSGPVRTSHPMRIVDPDAHSACPPDRIGEIWIAGDSLGSAYHNRPDASEATFGARLDDGSGPYLRSGDLGFLWQGELFVTGRIKDVVLWHGRTLHASDLETSLEGVDPGLRRGRVAVHQRPDGAVAVLCEITPGRLAEGEALATQIWRQLLDQSGVEAAHVLLLRTGSLLWTTSGKLRRADSDAALAETPERVLLDWSPRAASETAQSRAAAIGRLKQALAGTGDPYAAYLGFFADWIAVATQQDVDAVDPMLAWADQGLDSLMITEMILDLEAATGQTLTADILFELPEPAALAAALGRGAL
;
A
#
# COMPACT_ATOMS: atom_id res chain seq x y z
N MET A 1 -4.33 42.48 20.48
CA MET A 1 -5.47 41.61 20.09
C MET A 1 -4.89 40.38 19.43
N SER A 2 -4.91 39.26 20.10
CA SER A 2 -4.56 37.99 19.45
C SER A 2 -5.56 37.77 18.31
N LEU A 3 -5.10 37.76 17.08
CA LEU A 3 -5.93 37.30 15.94
C LEU A 3 -6.39 35.88 16.29
N GLN A 4 -7.68 35.76 16.65
CA GLN A 4 -8.28 34.44 16.90
C GLN A 4 -8.11 33.61 15.63
N ALA A 5 -7.40 32.51 15.73
CA ALA A 5 -7.11 31.66 14.58
C ALA A 5 -8.43 31.16 13.97
N LEU A 6 -8.65 31.41 12.69
CA LEU A 6 -9.87 31.04 11.99
C LEU A 6 -9.86 29.54 11.67
N LEU A 7 -10.94 28.84 11.98
CA LEU A 7 -11.16 27.46 11.53
C LEU A 7 -11.27 27.42 9.99
N LEU A 8 -11.09 26.25 9.41
CA LEU A 8 -11.00 26.09 7.95
C LEU A 8 -12.19 26.72 7.19
N PRO A 9 -13.48 26.53 7.55
CA PRO A 9 -14.59 27.16 6.81
C PRO A 9 -14.57 28.68 6.91
N GLN A 10 -14.18 29.23 8.07
CA GLN A 10 -14.05 30.66 8.29
C GLN A 10 -12.89 31.26 7.47
N GLN A 11 -11.76 30.54 7.40
CA GLN A 11 -10.62 30.95 6.60
C GLN A 11 -10.93 30.97 5.10
N ILE A 12 -11.67 29.95 4.58
CA ILE A 12 -12.10 29.94 3.18
C ILE A 12 -13.07 31.11 2.90
N ALA A 13 -14.01 31.39 3.80
CA ALA A 13 -14.90 32.56 3.66
C ALA A 13 -14.10 33.88 3.64
N ARG A 14 -13.05 34.00 4.45
CA ARG A 14 -12.13 35.14 4.44
C ARG A 14 -11.36 35.23 3.09
N ASN A 15 -10.89 34.09 2.57
CA ASN A 15 -10.20 34.05 1.27
C ASN A 15 -11.13 34.50 0.14
N ALA A 16 -12.40 34.04 0.12
CA ALA A 16 -13.41 34.50 -0.83
C ALA A 16 -13.68 36.01 -0.75
N ALA A 17 -13.74 36.56 0.45
CA ALA A 17 -13.93 38.02 0.64
C ALA A 17 -12.74 38.85 0.16
N ARG A 18 -11.50 38.33 0.32
CA ARG A 18 -10.26 39.04 -0.05
C ARG A 18 -9.89 38.88 -1.52
N ARG A 19 -10.16 37.71 -2.10
CA ARG A 19 -9.73 37.28 -3.43
C ARG A 19 -10.89 36.58 -4.16
N PRO A 20 -12.01 37.26 -4.42
CA PRO A 20 -13.24 36.62 -4.88
C PRO A 20 -13.08 35.80 -6.17
N GLU A 21 -12.36 36.34 -7.14
CA GLU A 21 -12.17 35.73 -8.45
C GLU A 21 -10.90 34.84 -8.53
N ALA A 22 -10.13 34.73 -7.44
CA ALA A 22 -8.97 33.84 -7.45
C ALA A 22 -9.42 32.38 -7.57
N LEU A 23 -8.65 31.61 -8.32
CA LEU A 23 -8.88 30.18 -8.50
C LEU A 23 -8.71 29.45 -7.16
N ALA A 24 -9.73 28.72 -6.72
CA ALA A 24 -9.67 27.83 -5.60
C ALA A 24 -9.33 26.40 -6.07
N TYR A 25 -10.07 25.89 -7.03
CA TYR A 25 -9.87 24.53 -7.57
C TYR A 25 -9.97 24.52 -9.09
N ALA A 26 -9.18 23.63 -9.71
CA ALA A 26 -9.32 23.25 -11.11
C ALA A 26 -9.30 21.73 -11.24
N PHE A 27 -10.22 21.14 -11.97
CA PHE A 27 -10.16 19.73 -12.35
C PHE A 27 -9.56 19.60 -13.75
N VAL A 28 -8.43 18.92 -13.85
CA VAL A 28 -7.65 18.77 -15.09
C VAL A 28 -7.93 17.40 -15.69
N GLY A 29 -8.78 17.39 -16.73
CA GLY A 29 -9.06 16.21 -17.54
C GLY A 29 -7.94 15.92 -18.55
N PRO A 30 -7.88 14.68 -19.09
CA PRO A 30 -6.78 14.25 -19.98
C PRO A 30 -6.75 14.93 -21.35
N ALA A 31 -7.84 15.57 -21.82
CA ALA A 31 -7.96 16.14 -23.15
C ALA A 31 -8.86 17.39 -23.22
N SER A 32 -9.28 17.96 -22.11
CA SER A 32 -10.17 19.11 -22.04
C SER A 32 -9.50 20.30 -21.35
N GLU A 33 -10.01 21.50 -21.60
CA GLU A 33 -9.71 22.64 -20.74
C GLU A 33 -10.18 22.32 -19.31
N PRO A 34 -9.45 22.81 -18.29
CA PRO A 34 -9.79 22.54 -16.90
C PRO A 34 -11.15 23.12 -16.53
N GLU A 35 -11.92 22.36 -15.76
CA GLU A 35 -13.07 22.92 -15.07
C GLU A 35 -12.58 23.71 -13.86
N GLU A 36 -12.90 25.00 -13.78
CA GLU A 36 -12.37 25.90 -12.77
C GLU A 36 -13.45 26.39 -11.79
N LEU A 37 -13.05 26.64 -10.57
CA LEU A 37 -13.91 27.12 -9.48
C LEU A 37 -13.19 28.22 -8.70
N SER A 38 -13.69 29.46 -8.75
CA SER A 38 -13.19 30.57 -7.94
C SER A 38 -13.60 30.43 -6.48
N TYR A 39 -12.95 31.18 -5.58
CA TYR A 39 -13.33 31.17 -4.15
C TYR A 39 -14.78 31.60 -3.91
N THR A 40 -15.27 32.57 -4.67
CA THR A 40 -16.67 33.02 -4.59
C THR A 40 -17.63 31.93 -5.05
N ALA A 41 -17.36 31.31 -6.18
CA ALA A 41 -18.18 30.23 -6.72
C ALA A 41 -18.17 28.99 -5.79
N LEU A 42 -17.01 28.64 -5.25
CA LEU A 42 -16.88 27.57 -4.26
C LEU A 42 -17.80 27.82 -3.05
N LEU A 43 -17.73 29.04 -2.49
CA LEU A 43 -18.49 29.37 -1.29
C LEU A 43 -20.02 29.44 -1.57
N ALA A 44 -20.43 29.97 -2.71
CA ALA A 44 -21.84 30.01 -3.12
C ALA A 44 -22.42 28.61 -3.33
N ARG A 45 -21.73 27.73 -4.08
CA ARG A 45 -22.14 26.34 -4.29
C ARG A 45 -22.15 25.55 -2.98
N ALA A 46 -21.14 25.70 -2.14
CA ALA A 46 -21.08 25.05 -0.81
C ALA A 46 -22.20 25.53 0.11
N SER A 47 -22.57 26.82 0.04
CA SER A 47 -23.71 27.35 0.79
C SER A 47 -25.04 26.75 0.34
N GLY A 48 -25.19 26.51 -0.97
CA GLY A 48 -26.34 25.78 -1.54
C GLY A 48 -26.44 24.35 -1.00
N VAL A 49 -25.31 23.63 -0.96
CA VAL A 49 -25.24 22.28 -0.38
C VAL A 49 -25.57 22.32 1.13
N ALA A 50 -25.06 23.31 1.87
CA ALA A 50 -25.41 23.49 3.29
C ALA A 50 -26.91 23.72 3.49
N GLY A 51 -27.54 24.53 2.61
CA GLY A 51 -28.99 24.72 2.59
C GLY A 51 -29.76 23.42 2.34
N MET A 52 -29.30 22.62 1.37
CA MET A 52 -29.85 21.31 1.05
C MET A 52 -29.78 20.34 2.25
N LEU A 53 -28.61 20.28 2.91
CA LEU A 53 -28.43 19.45 4.13
C LEU A 53 -29.39 19.87 5.24
N ARG A 54 -29.54 21.15 5.51
CA ARG A 54 -30.46 21.67 6.53
C ARG A 54 -31.91 21.34 6.20
N ALA A 55 -32.31 21.46 4.93
CA ALA A 55 -33.64 21.09 4.46
C ALA A 55 -33.91 19.58 4.63
N ALA A 56 -32.85 18.76 4.55
CA ALA A 56 -32.90 17.32 4.80
C ALA A 56 -32.75 16.95 6.30
N TYR A 57 -32.88 17.93 7.20
CA TYR A 57 -32.71 17.77 8.64
C TYR A 57 -31.33 17.25 9.06
N CYS A 58 -30.30 17.47 8.24
CA CYS A 58 -28.91 17.22 8.58
C CYS A 58 -28.28 18.52 9.07
N GLY A 59 -28.10 18.64 10.37
CA GLY A 59 -27.49 19.81 11.01
C GLY A 59 -26.26 19.44 11.84
N LYS A 60 -25.97 20.31 12.81
CA LYS A 60 -24.77 20.20 13.67
C LYS A 60 -24.62 18.78 14.27
N GLY A 61 -23.43 18.18 14.04
CA GLY A 61 -23.09 16.87 14.53
C GLY A 61 -23.61 15.68 13.69
N ALA A 62 -24.49 15.93 12.69
CA ALA A 62 -24.90 14.88 11.76
C ALA A 62 -23.70 14.44 10.91
N ARG A 63 -23.54 13.14 10.70
CA ARG A 63 -22.52 12.58 9.82
C ARG A 63 -23.08 12.44 8.41
N VAL A 64 -22.34 12.89 7.40
CA VAL A 64 -22.73 12.81 5.99
C VAL A 64 -21.62 12.17 5.18
N ALA A 65 -21.97 11.11 4.46
CA ALA A 65 -21.02 10.44 3.57
C ALA A 65 -20.79 11.26 2.30
N LEU A 66 -19.56 11.32 1.84
CA LEU A 66 -19.17 11.96 0.60
C LEU A 66 -18.66 10.88 -0.37
N ILE A 67 -19.42 10.66 -1.46
CA ILE A 67 -19.11 9.63 -2.47
C ILE A 67 -19.11 10.28 -3.83
N PHE A 68 -17.92 10.50 -4.41
CA PHE A 68 -17.73 11.22 -5.66
C PHE A 68 -16.66 10.58 -6.52
N GLU A 69 -16.92 10.53 -7.84
CA GLU A 69 -15.84 10.43 -8.80
C GLU A 69 -14.93 11.67 -8.68
N PRO A 70 -13.64 11.58 -9.08
CA PRO A 70 -12.74 12.70 -9.02
C PRO A 70 -13.26 13.92 -9.77
N GLY A 71 -13.33 15.08 -9.09
CA GLY A 71 -13.87 16.31 -9.64
C GLY A 71 -14.05 17.40 -8.59
N LEU A 72 -14.63 18.53 -8.97
CA LEU A 72 -14.83 19.69 -8.10
C LEU A 72 -15.94 19.49 -7.05
N ASN A 73 -16.91 18.61 -7.34
CA ASN A 73 -18.09 18.42 -6.51
C ASN A 73 -17.75 17.88 -5.10
N PHE A 74 -16.65 17.11 -4.98
CA PHE A 74 -16.16 16.66 -3.68
C PHE A 74 -15.79 17.84 -2.77
N ALA A 75 -15.02 18.82 -3.27
CA ALA A 75 -14.61 19.99 -2.50
C ALA A 75 -15.82 20.87 -2.10
N VAL A 76 -16.77 21.03 -3.01
CA VAL A 76 -18.04 21.75 -2.77
C VAL A 76 -18.85 21.05 -1.68
N ALA A 77 -19.00 19.73 -1.77
CA ALA A 77 -19.74 18.91 -0.80
C ALA A 77 -19.09 18.95 0.59
N LEU A 78 -17.77 18.82 0.64
CA LEU A 78 -17.00 18.86 1.89
C LEU A 78 -17.17 20.22 2.61
N LEU A 79 -16.98 21.31 1.90
CA LEU A 79 -17.18 22.65 2.48
C LEU A 79 -18.65 22.86 2.84
N GLY A 80 -19.61 22.41 2.03
CA GLY A 80 -21.04 22.48 2.34
C GLY A 80 -21.42 21.72 3.60
N ALA A 81 -20.83 20.54 3.82
CA ALA A 81 -21.01 19.79 5.07
C ALA A 81 -20.47 20.58 6.28
N PHE A 82 -19.29 21.18 6.18
CA PHE A 82 -18.71 22.02 7.22
C PHE A 82 -19.57 23.25 7.52
N LEU A 83 -20.11 23.93 6.50
CA LEU A 83 -21.00 25.07 6.64
C LEU A 83 -22.35 24.70 7.27
N ALA A 84 -22.81 23.48 7.08
CA ALA A 84 -24.01 22.94 7.74
C ALA A 84 -23.75 22.51 9.20
N GLY A 85 -22.47 22.42 9.62
CA GLY A 85 -22.06 21.87 10.91
C GLY A 85 -22.07 20.35 10.96
N CYS A 86 -22.08 19.69 9.81
CA CYS A 86 -22.03 18.25 9.68
C CYS A 86 -20.59 17.72 9.70
N ALA A 87 -20.41 16.52 10.24
CA ALA A 87 -19.14 15.79 10.11
C ALA A 87 -19.13 15.04 8.77
N ALA A 88 -18.09 15.30 7.96
CA ALA A 88 -17.93 14.63 6.68
C ALA A 88 -17.38 13.22 6.84
N VAL A 89 -17.81 12.28 5.99
CA VAL A 89 -17.30 10.91 5.94
C VAL A 89 -16.92 10.61 4.49
N PRO A 90 -15.67 10.88 4.08
CA PRO A 90 -15.20 10.55 2.75
C PRO A 90 -15.20 9.03 2.53
N VAL A 91 -15.81 8.58 1.43
CA VAL A 91 -15.95 7.16 1.08
C VAL A 91 -15.61 6.97 -0.39
N ALA A 92 -14.77 6.00 -0.70
CA ALA A 92 -14.43 5.66 -2.08
C ALA A 92 -15.66 5.21 -2.88
N VAL A 93 -15.69 5.54 -4.16
CA VAL A 93 -16.75 5.07 -5.07
C VAL A 93 -16.76 3.55 -5.13
N PRO A 94 -17.91 2.89 -4.93
CA PRO A 94 -18.03 1.44 -4.84
C PRO A 94 -18.03 0.74 -6.21
N SER A 95 -16.97 0.90 -6.98
CA SER A 95 -16.82 0.39 -8.34
C SER A 95 -16.66 -1.11 -8.46
N SER A 96 -16.30 -1.83 -7.38
CA SER A 96 -16.12 -3.28 -7.35
C SER A 96 -16.86 -3.92 -6.17
N ALA A 97 -17.06 -5.24 -6.17
CA ALA A 97 -17.71 -5.96 -5.06
C ALA A 97 -16.99 -5.71 -3.73
N LYS A 98 -15.66 -5.71 -3.72
CA LYS A 98 -14.85 -5.42 -2.53
C LYS A 98 -15.01 -3.97 -2.07
N ALA A 99 -15.00 -3.01 -3.01
CA ALA A 99 -15.21 -1.59 -2.69
C ALA A 99 -16.62 -1.36 -2.14
N ARG A 100 -17.64 -2.03 -2.67
CA ARG A 100 -19.03 -2.01 -2.14
C ARG A 100 -19.09 -2.52 -0.71
N GLY A 101 -18.53 -3.70 -0.42
CA GLY A 101 -18.52 -4.24 0.95
C GLY A 101 -17.85 -3.31 1.96
N ARG A 102 -16.73 -2.64 1.55
CA ARG A 102 -16.06 -1.64 2.38
C ARG A 102 -16.93 -0.39 2.58
N ALA A 103 -17.53 0.15 1.53
CA ALA A 103 -18.40 1.31 1.63
C ALA A 103 -19.63 1.03 2.53
N ASP A 104 -20.25 -0.14 2.39
CA ASP A 104 -21.35 -0.58 3.24
C ASP A 104 -20.92 -0.66 4.72
N ALA A 105 -19.76 -1.21 5.00
CA ALA A 105 -19.23 -1.28 6.37
C ALA A 105 -19.01 0.12 6.97
N ILE A 106 -18.44 1.06 6.19
CA ILE A 106 -18.22 2.45 6.62
C ILE A 106 -19.58 3.15 6.86
N LEU A 107 -20.53 3.03 5.95
CA LEU A 107 -21.84 3.67 6.07
C LEU A 107 -22.61 3.18 7.28
N ARG A 108 -22.57 1.89 7.60
CA ARG A 108 -23.22 1.31 8.79
C ARG A 108 -22.53 1.76 10.07
N GLU A 109 -21.21 1.66 10.12
CA GLU A 109 -20.44 1.98 11.33
C GLU A 109 -20.49 3.48 11.63
N SER A 110 -20.37 4.34 10.62
CA SER A 110 -20.45 5.79 10.79
C SER A 110 -21.84 6.28 11.15
N GLY A 111 -22.90 5.53 10.83
CA GLY A 111 -24.30 5.95 11.05
C GLY A 111 -24.62 7.26 10.31
N CYS A 112 -24.19 7.41 9.05
CA CYS A 112 -24.44 8.58 8.25
C CYS A 112 -25.94 8.89 8.10
N ALA A 113 -26.31 10.15 8.29
CA ALA A 113 -27.70 10.65 8.14
C ALA A 113 -28.07 10.88 6.67
N ALA A 114 -27.09 11.20 5.80
CA ALA A 114 -27.27 11.40 4.38
C ALA A 114 -26.00 11.01 3.61
N VAL A 115 -26.14 10.87 2.28
CA VAL A 115 -25.03 10.71 1.34
C VAL A 115 -25.04 11.89 0.37
N LEU A 116 -23.93 12.60 0.28
CA LEU A 116 -23.68 13.60 -0.77
C LEU A 116 -22.97 12.91 -1.94
N THR A 117 -23.50 13.16 -3.14
CA THR A 117 -22.94 12.63 -4.39
C THR A 117 -23.34 13.54 -5.56
N ASP A 118 -23.06 13.16 -6.79
CA ASP A 118 -23.53 13.86 -7.99
C ASP A 118 -24.15 12.89 -9.02
N THR A 119 -24.76 13.45 -10.05
CA THR A 119 -25.45 12.68 -11.10
C THR A 119 -24.47 11.75 -11.84
N GLN A 120 -23.25 12.22 -12.11
CA GLN A 120 -22.23 11.44 -12.81
C GLN A 120 -21.80 10.22 -11.97
N THR A 121 -21.48 10.41 -10.70
CA THR A 121 -21.10 9.34 -9.79
C THR A 121 -22.19 8.29 -9.66
N LEU A 122 -23.45 8.72 -9.49
CA LEU A 122 -24.59 7.80 -9.40
C LEU A 122 -24.81 6.97 -10.66
N ALA A 123 -24.59 7.54 -11.83
CA ALA A 123 -24.74 6.83 -13.10
C ALA A 123 -23.69 5.70 -13.26
N GLY A 124 -22.54 5.80 -12.61
CA GLY A 124 -21.48 4.80 -12.60
C GLY A 124 -21.64 3.68 -11.56
N VAL A 125 -22.59 3.82 -10.64
CA VAL A 125 -22.83 2.86 -9.55
C VAL A 125 -23.94 1.87 -9.94
N PRO A 126 -23.74 0.54 -9.77
CA PRO A 126 -24.79 -0.44 -10.09
C PRO A 126 -26.08 -0.22 -9.31
N ASP A 127 -27.24 -0.44 -9.94
CA ASP A 127 -28.57 -0.30 -9.30
C ASP A 127 -28.77 -1.15 -8.04
N SER A 128 -28.04 -2.27 -7.92
CA SER A 128 -28.02 -3.13 -6.74
C SER A 128 -27.33 -2.51 -5.53
N TRP A 129 -26.59 -1.44 -5.73
CA TRP A 129 -26.00 -0.62 -4.70
C TRP A 129 -26.47 0.82 -4.95
N PRO A 130 -26.88 1.51 -3.98
CA PRO A 130 -26.45 1.46 -2.59
C PRO A 130 -27.46 0.75 -1.68
N ALA A 131 -26.93 0.28 -0.50
CA ALA A 131 -27.75 -0.13 0.61
C ALA A 131 -28.89 0.87 0.89
N GLU A 132 -29.93 0.48 1.61
CA GLU A 132 -31.14 1.28 1.88
C GLU A 132 -30.87 2.74 2.29
N ILE A 133 -29.73 3.00 2.96
CA ILE A 133 -29.31 4.34 3.41
C ILE A 133 -29.09 5.28 2.22
N VAL A 134 -28.48 4.83 1.14
CA VAL A 134 -28.17 5.67 -0.03
C VAL A 134 -29.42 5.95 -0.85
N ARG A 135 -30.31 4.97 -1.01
CA ARG A 135 -31.57 5.16 -1.74
C ARG A 135 -32.51 6.14 -1.05
N ALA A 136 -32.56 6.10 0.29
CA ALA A 136 -33.51 6.91 1.05
C ALA A 136 -33.03 8.34 1.33
N ARG A 137 -31.70 8.61 1.29
CA ARG A 137 -31.12 9.89 1.76
C ARG A 137 -29.98 10.39 0.88
N CYS A 138 -29.99 10.08 -0.41
CA CYS A 138 -29.00 10.56 -1.37
C CYS A 138 -29.33 11.97 -1.82
N LEU A 139 -28.41 12.91 -1.64
CA LEU A 139 -28.54 14.31 -2.02
C LEU A 139 -27.51 14.59 -3.13
N ARG A 140 -27.97 15.07 -4.29
CA ARG A 140 -27.12 15.38 -5.44
C ARG A 140 -26.68 16.84 -5.39
N VAL A 141 -25.39 17.06 -5.16
CA VAL A 141 -24.83 18.42 -5.00
C VAL A 141 -24.87 19.24 -6.28
N ASP A 142 -24.86 18.60 -7.46
CA ASP A 142 -24.99 19.25 -8.77
C ASP A 142 -26.42 19.78 -9.05
N THR A 143 -27.40 19.45 -8.20
CA THR A 143 -28.74 20.02 -8.24
C THR A 143 -28.97 21.10 -7.17
N ALA A 144 -27.96 21.35 -6.31
CA ALA A 144 -28.08 22.42 -5.32
C ALA A 144 -28.10 23.80 -6.01
N VAL A 145 -29.01 24.67 -5.55
CA VAL A 145 -29.07 26.05 -6.05
C VAL A 145 -28.07 26.88 -5.25
N ASP A 146 -27.24 27.65 -5.93
CA ASP A 146 -26.33 28.60 -5.31
C ASP A 146 -27.07 29.51 -4.34
N SER A 147 -26.53 29.67 -3.16
CA SER A 147 -27.18 30.41 -2.08
C SER A 147 -26.26 31.48 -1.51
N PRO A 148 -26.85 32.57 -0.92
CA PRO A 148 -26.05 33.52 -0.18
C PRO A 148 -25.17 32.81 0.85
N VAL A 149 -24.01 33.40 1.09
CA VAL A 149 -23.00 32.84 1.99
C VAL A 149 -23.57 32.58 3.38
N ILE A 150 -23.51 31.34 3.82
CA ILE A 150 -23.88 30.92 5.17
C ILE A 150 -22.68 31.12 6.08
N ALA A 151 -22.84 31.92 7.14
CA ALA A 151 -21.79 32.08 8.14
C ALA A 151 -21.49 30.75 8.85
N PRO A 152 -20.23 30.30 8.89
CA PRO A 152 -19.84 29.08 9.58
C PRO A 152 -20.11 29.17 11.09
N GLN A 153 -20.83 28.20 11.64
CA GLN A 153 -21.10 28.09 13.08
C GLN A 153 -20.35 26.90 13.70
N THR A 154 -19.11 26.71 13.28
CA THR A 154 -18.25 25.62 13.75
C THR A 154 -17.43 26.03 14.97
N SER A 155 -17.28 25.11 15.91
CA SER A 155 -16.42 25.20 17.09
C SER A 155 -15.17 24.31 16.89
N PRO A 156 -14.05 24.58 17.56
CA PRO A 156 -12.88 23.72 17.51
C PRO A 156 -13.14 22.25 17.88
N ASP A 157 -14.07 22.04 18.82
CA ASP A 157 -14.41 20.68 19.31
C ASP A 157 -15.40 19.95 18.42
N ASP A 158 -16.05 20.63 17.46
CA ASP A 158 -16.95 19.98 16.51
C ASP A 158 -16.14 19.04 15.58
N ILE A 159 -16.72 17.88 15.26
CA ILE A 159 -16.10 16.91 14.35
C ILE A 159 -16.12 17.49 12.93
N ALA A 160 -14.95 17.64 12.31
CA ALA A 160 -14.83 18.03 10.92
C ALA A 160 -15.11 16.82 10.01
N PHE A 161 -14.42 15.70 10.25
CA PHE A 161 -14.62 14.50 9.45
C PHE A 161 -14.22 13.22 10.21
N LEU A 162 -14.70 12.09 9.71
CA LEU A 162 -14.23 10.76 10.07
C LEU A 162 -13.34 10.24 8.95
N GLN A 163 -12.05 10.00 9.25
CA GLN A 163 -11.10 9.41 8.32
C GLN A 163 -11.04 7.90 8.50
N TYR A 164 -11.60 7.15 7.56
CA TYR A 164 -11.59 5.69 7.65
C TYR A 164 -10.28 5.10 7.13
N THR A 165 -9.56 4.44 8.03
CA THR A 165 -8.34 3.68 7.71
C THR A 165 -8.66 2.20 7.49
N SER A 166 -7.81 1.51 6.73
CA SER A 166 -7.85 0.06 6.63
C SER A 166 -7.23 -0.55 7.89
N GLY A 167 -8.02 -0.73 8.92
CA GLY A 167 -7.56 -1.34 10.17
C GLY A 167 -6.85 -2.69 9.93
N SER A 168 -5.86 -3.00 10.76
CA SER A 168 -5.12 -4.27 10.74
C SER A 168 -5.98 -5.51 11.04
N THR A 169 -7.21 -5.32 11.49
CA THR A 169 -8.20 -6.38 11.78
C THR A 169 -9.21 -6.55 10.64
N GLY A 170 -8.97 -5.98 9.47
CA GLY A 170 -9.87 -6.07 8.31
C GLY A 170 -11.07 -5.12 8.35
N ALA A 171 -11.61 -4.79 9.53
CA ALA A 171 -12.71 -3.83 9.65
C ALA A 171 -12.19 -2.38 9.60
N PRO A 172 -12.85 -1.47 8.84
CA PRO A 172 -12.46 -0.07 8.80
C PRO A 172 -12.63 0.59 10.16
N LYS A 173 -11.68 1.47 10.53
CA LYS A 173 -11.73 2.30 11.74
C LYS A 173 -11.81 3.76 11.35
N GLY A 174 -12.82 4.48 11.85
CA GLY A 174 -13.01 5.90 11.59
C GLY A 174 -12.29 6.75 12.63
N VAL A 175 -11.18 7.39 12.24
CA VAL A 175 -10.49 8.38 13.10
C VAL A 175 -11.34 9.63 13.19
N VAL A 176 -11.64 10.08 14.39
CA VAL A 176 -12.39 11.31 14.66
C VAL A 176 -11.46 12.50 14.62
N VAL A 177 -11.60 13.36 13.60
CA VAL A 177 -10.82 14.59 13.44
C VAL A 177 -11.73 15.79 13.72
N THR A 178 -11.37 16.59 14.71
CA THR A 178 -12.09 17.84 15.04
C THR A 178 -11.61 19.01 14.17
N HIS A 179 -12.41 20.09 14.09
CA HIS A 179 -11.97 21.33 13.42
C HIS A 179 -10.74 21.96 14.09
N GLY A 180 -10.56 21.77 15.40
CA GLY A 180 -9.37 22.19 16.13
C GLY A 180 -8.12 21.41 15.74
N ALA A 181 -8.23 20.07 15.69
CA ALA A 181 -7.14 19.21 15.25
C ALA A 181 -6.75 19.48 13.78
N LEU A 182 -7.75 19.69 12.92
CA LEU A 182 -7.52 20.08 11.52
C LEU A 182 -6.78 21.42 11.40
N LEU A 183 -7.16 22.44 12.21
CA LEU A 183 -6.45 23.72 12.25
C LEU A 183 -5.01 23.57 12.73
N GLY A 184 -4.79 22.79 13.80
CA GLY A 184 -3.46 22.41 14.28
C GLY A 184 -2.60 21.81 13.17
N GLN A 185 -3.20 20.92 12.38
CA GLN A 185 -2.55 20.29 11.22
C GLN A 185 -2.21 21.30 10.11
N MET A 186 -3.14 22.21 9.75
CA MET A 186 -2.87 23.27 8.77
C MET A 186 -1.63 24.09 9.16
N HIS A 187 -1.55 24.50 10.42
CA HIS A 187 -0.38 25.25 10.93
C HIS A 187 0.88 24.38 10.96
N ALA A 188 0.79 23.09 11.29
CA ALA A 188 1.94 22.21 11.32
C ALA A 188 2.54 22.04 9.91
N ILE A 189 1.69 21.78 8.90
CA ILE A 189 2.12 21.70 7.50
C ILE A 189 2.71 23.03 7.05
N GLN A 190 2.02 24.16 7.29
CA GLN A 190 2.49 25.48 6.89
C GLN A 190 3.90 25.78 7.43
N ARG A 191 4.17 25.47 8.69
CA ARG A 191 5.51 25.62 9.29
C ARG A 191 6.54 24.67 8.67
N ALA A 192 6.15 23.42 8.39
CA ALA A 192 7.06 22.43 7.81
C ALA A 192 7.51 22.82 6.40
N VAL A 193 6.55 23.24 5.56
CA VAL A 193 6.81 23.56 4.15
C VAL A 193 6.96 25.06 3.86
N GLN A 194 6.87 25.92 4.89
CA GLN A 194 7.07 27.39 4.80
C GLN A 194 6.26 28.00 3.64
N SER A 195 4.97 27.67 3.56
CA SER A 195 4.07 28.03 2.46
C SER A 195 3.20 29.24 2.75
N GLY A 196 2.74 29.91 1.69
CA GLY A 196 1.87 31.09 1.72
C GLY A 196 0.74 31.06 0.69
N GLU A 197 0.11 32.21 0.45
CA GLU A 197 -1.08 32.37 -0.42
C GLU A 197 -0.81 32.10 -1.91
N ASP A 198 0.46 32.07 -2.35
CA ASP A 198 0.85 31.89 -3.75
C ASP A 198 1.06 30.43 -4.14
N GLU A 199 0.76 29.49 -3.25
CA GLU A 199 0.96 28.08 -3.53
C GLU A 199 -0.06 27.55 -4.54
N ARG A 200 0.43 26.69 -5.43
CA ARG A 200 -0.35 25.98 -6.44
C ARG A 200 -0.12 24.51 -6.25
N CYS A 201 -1.08 23.85 -5.63
CA CYS A 201 -1.03 22.41 -5.39
C CYS A 201 -1.43 21.64 -6.65
N VAL A 202 -0.67 20.64 -7.03
CA VAL A 202 -1.06 19.64 -8.02
C VAL A 202 -1.23 18.31 -7.33
N THR A 203 -2.42 17.72 -7.37
CA THR A 203 -2.72 16.45 -6.71
C THR A 203 -3.51 15.52 -7.61
N TRP A 204 -3.17 14.23 -7.54
CA TRP A 204 -3.93 13.13 -8.13
C TRP A 204 -4.38 12.13 -7.07
N LEU A 205 -4.11 12.42 -5.79
CA LEU A 205 -4.41 11.51 -4.70
C LEU A 205 -5.92 11.43 -4.45
N PRO A 206 -6.42 10.23 -4.09
CA PRO A 206 -7.82 10.04 -3.73
C PRO A 206 -8.20 10.91 -2.53
N PRO A 207 -9.28 11.70 -2.61
CA PRO A 207 -9.68 12.60 -1.52
C PRO A 207 -10.31 11.87 -0.31
N GLU A 208 -10.59 10.58 -0.41
CA GLU A 208 -11.00 9.73 0.71
C GLU A 208 -9.83 9.26 1.58
N HIS A 209 -8.59 9.59 1.21
CA HIS A 209 -7.39 9.37 2.01
C HIS A 209 -6.91 10.66 2.65
N ASP A 210 -6.34 10.55 3.85
CA ASP A 210 -5.78 11.67 4.63
C ASP A 210 -4.82 12.54 3.81
N MET A 211 -3.90 11.93 3.09
CA MET A 211 -2.92 12.65 2.25
C MET A 211 -3.59 13.39 1.08
N GLY A 212 -4.58 12.79 0.44
CA GLY A 212 -5.36 13.43 -0.62
C GLY A 212 -6.31 14.49 -0.08
N LEU A 213 -7.00 14.21 1.05
CA LEU A 213 -7.93 15.12 1.67
C LEU A 213 -7.23 16.36 2.26
N VAL A 214 -6.35 16.12 3.22
CA VAL A 214 -5.73 17.20 4.01
C VAL A 214 -4.60 17.87 3.25
N GLY A 215 -3.66 17.07 2.70
CA GLY A 215 -2.49 17.58 1.97
C GLY A 215 -2.83 18.06 0.55
N GLY A 216 -3.71 17.35 -0.15
CA GLY A 216 -4.08 17.66 -1.53
C GLY A 216 -5.19 18.71 -1.64
N VAL A 217 -6.35 18.45 -1.02
CA VAL A 217 -7.54 19.28 -1.22
C VAL A 217 -7.59 20.48 -0.25
N LEU A 218 -7.37 20.26 1.06
CA LEU A 218 -7.68 21.29 2.05
C LEU A 218 -6.57 22.30 2.28
N PHE A 219 -5.30 21.87 2.41
CA PHE A 219 -4.21 22.69 2.88
C PHE A 219 -3.99 23.96 2.01
N THR A 220 -3.83 23.78 0.72
CA THR A 220 -3.54 24.90 -0.19
C THR A 220 -4.74 25.84 -0.34
N CYS A 221 -5.97 25.31 -0.33
CA CYS A 221 -7.17 26.14 -0.32
C CYS A 221 -7.30 26.94 0.99
N TRP A 222 -6.95 26.35 2.14
CA TRP A 222 -6.91 27.08 3.41
C TRP A 222 -5.91 28.24 3.39
N LEU A 223 -4.72 28.04 2.77
CA LEU A 223 -3.75 29.14 2.59
C LEU A 223 -4.26 30.28 1.73
N GLY A 224 -5.21 30.07 0.83
CA GLY A 224 -5.67 31.02 -0.18
C GLY A 224 -5.05 30.79 -1.57
N GLY A 225 -4.34 29.70 -1.75
CA GLY A 225 -3.75 29.28 -3.01
C GLY A 225 -4.73 28.53 -3.92
N SER A 226 -4.25 27.89 -4.98
CA SER A 226 -5.05 27.13 -5.94
C SER A 226 -4.68 25.66 -5.97
N VAL A 227 -5.67 24.79 -6.24
CA VAL A 227 -5.51 23.33 -6.28
C VAL A 227 -5.91 22.80 -7.64
N TYR A 228 -4.99 22.10 -8.30
CA TYR A 228 -5.22 21.42 -9.58
C TYR A 228 -5.35 19.92 -9.32
N ILE A 229 -6.52 19.36 -9.60
CA ILE A 229 -6.90 18.00 -9.29
C ILE A 229 -6.88 17.16 -10.57
N LEU A 230 -6.19 16.03 -10.53
CA LEU A 230 -6.20 14.97 -11.53
C LEU A 230 -6.92 13.73 -10.95
N SER A 231 -7.46 12.87 -11.80
CA SER A 231 -7.96 11.59 -11.32
C SER A 231 -6.80 10.62 -11.02
N PRO A 232 -6.89 9.78 -9.96
CA PRO A 232 -5.90 8.75 -9.67
C PRO A 232 -5.67 7.80 -10.85
N GLN A 233 -6.74 7.43 -11.56
CA GLN A 233 -6.69 6.54 -12.73
C GLN A 233 -5.93 7.18 -13.90
N SER A 234 -6.06 8.50 -14.09
CA SER A 234 -5.33 9.24 -15.12
C SER A 234 -3.83 9.22 -14.84
N PHE A 235 -3.42 9.40 -13.58
CA PHE A 235 -2.03 9.29 -13.18
C PHE A 235 -1.48 7.86 -13.41
N VAL A 236 -2.17 6.82 -12.92
CA VAL A 236 -1.69 5.44 -13.05
C VAL A 236 -1.54 5.02 -14.52
N ARG A 237 -2.46 5.47 -15.41
CA ARG A 237 -2.39 5.18 -16.85
C ARG A 237 -1.31 5.99 -17.57
N ARG A 238 -1.09 7.22 -17.16
CA ARG A 238 -0.14 8.17 -17.78
C ARG A 238 0.53 9.04 -16.73
N PRO A 239 1.57 8.52 -16.04
CA PRO A 239 2.24 9.24 -14.94
C PRO A 239 2.78 10.61 -15.31
N VAL A 240 3.15 10.80 -16.57
CA VAL A 240 3.61 12.10 -17.07
C VAL A 240 2.59 13.23 -16.87
N LEU A 241 1.28 12.93 -16.83
CA LEU A 241 0.23 13.95 -16.62
C LEU A 241 0.41 14.72 -15.31
N TRP A 242 0.93 14.10 -14.28
CA TRP A 242 1.24 14.76 -13.02
C TRP A 242 2.30 15.85 -13.20
N LEU A 243 3.42 15.50 -13.84
CA LEU A 243 4.53 16.43 -14.09
C LEU A 243 4.19 17.46 -15.19
N ASP A 244 3.43 17.07 -16.23
CA ASP A 244 2.90 17.99 -17.24
C ASP A 244 2.00 19.05 -16.58
N THR A 245 1.16 18.67 -15.61
CA THR A 245 0.29 19.59 -14.88
C THR A 245 1.09 20.56 -14.02
N ILE A 246 2.13 20.06 -13.33
CA ILE A 246 3.09 20.92 -12.59
C ILE A 246 3.74 21.92 -13.55
N SER A 247 4.24 21.47 -14.68
CA SER A 247 4.88 22.29 -15.69
C SER A 247 3.92 23.35 -16.24
N ARG A 248 2.74 22.92 -16.73
CA ARG A 248 1.75 23.80 -17.38
C ARG A 248 1.20 24.88 -16.48
N TYR A 249 0.84 24.52 -15.24
CA TYR A 249 0.19 25.46 -14.30
C TYR A 249 1.17 26.03 -13.26
N ARG A 250 2.48 25.76 -13.46
CA ARG A 250 3.55 26.20 -12.55
C ARG A 250 3.26 25.81 -11.11
N GLY A 251 2.95 24.52 -10.92
CA GLY A 251 2.70 23.91 -9.62
C GLY A 251 3.90 24.10 -8.68
N THR A 252 3.62 24.46 -7.44
CA THR A 252 4.67 24.79 -6.45
C THR A 252 4.78 23.77 -5.35
N ILE A 253 3.68 23.09 -5.06
CA ILE A 253 3.57 22.06 -4.01
C ILE A 253 2.81 20.84 -4.52
N THR A 254 3.29 19.67 -4.14
CA THR A 254 2.63 18.39 -4.39
C THR A 254 3.03 17.35 -3.36
N VAL A 255 2.28 16.28 -3.26
CA VAL A 255 2.57 15.15 -2.36
C VAL A 255 2.24 13.84 -3.06
N ALA A 256 3.09 12.83 -2.91
CA ALA A 256 2.88 11.52 -3.49
C ALA A 256 3.58 10.42 -2.67
N PRO A 257 3.13 9.17 -2.77
CA PRO A 257 3.84 8.01 -2.22
C PRO A 257 5.07 7.66 -3.08
N ASN A 258 6.01 6.92 -2.49
CA ASN A 258 7.31 6.59 -3.10
C ASN A 258 7.17 5.89 -4.46
N PHE A 259 6.18 4.99 -4.63
CA PHE A 259 5.96 4.29 -5.90
C PHE A 259 5.68 5.25 -7.07
N ALA A 260 5.10 6.42 -6.80
CA ALA A 260 4.77 7.39 -7.85
C ALA A 260 6.04 7.99 -8.48
N PHE A 261 7.05 8.22 -7.67
CA PHE A 261 8.37 8.68 -8.12
C PHE A 261 9.05 7.61 -8.99
N GLU A 262 9.07 6.36 -8.52
CA GLU A 262 9.61 5.23 -9.29
C GLU A 262 8.87 5.04 -10.63
N LEU A 263 7.53 5.16 -10.59
CA LEU A 263 6.71 5.02 -11.79
C LEU A 263 7.05 6.09 -12.82
N CYS A 264 7.23 7.35 -12.41
CA CYS A 264 7.63 8.44 -13.31
C CYS A 264 9.02 8.20 -13.91
N VAL A 265 10.01 7.83 -13.10
CA VAL A 265 11.39 7.52 -13.58
C VAL A 265 11.36 6.42 -14.63
N ARG A 266 10.61 5.36 -14.38
CA ARG A 266 10.55 4.17 -15.23
C ARG A 266 9.79 4.39 -16.55
N THR A 267 8.72 5.21 -16.53
CA THR A 267 7.77 5.25 -17.66
C THR A 267 7.87 6.49 -18.52
N ILE A 268 8.43 7.59 -18.03
CA ILE A 268 8.53 8.83 -18.79
C ILE A 268 9.80 8.80 -19.66
N SER A 269 9.62 8.81 -20.99
CA SER A 269 10.72 8.77 -21.93
C SER A 269 11.57 10.05 -21.89
N PRO A 270 12.86 9.99 -22.28
CA PRO A 270 13.75 11.17 -22.33
C PRO A 270 13.17 12.32 -23.17
N ALA A 271 12.52 12.02 -24.32
CA ALA A 271 11.89 13.02 -25.15
C ALA A 271 10.79 13.78 -24.42
N ARG A 272 9.96 13.09 -23.64
CA ARG A 272 8.90 13.73 -22.84
C ARG A 272 9.47 14.50 -21.64
N ARG A 273 10.57 14.05 -21.03
CA ARG A 273 11.25 14.77 -19.95
C ARG A 273 11.76 16.14 -20.41
N ALA A 274 12.29 16.21 -21.64
CA ALA A 274 12.79 17.44 -22.22
C ALA A 274 11.70 18.52 -22.48
N GLU A 275 10.42 18.15 -22.45
CA GLU A 275 9.30 19.08 -22.62
C GLU A 275 8.80 19.65 -21.27
N LEU A 276 9.29 19.13 -20.15
CA LEU A 276 8.85 19.54 -18.80
C LEU A 276 9.64 20.74 -18.28
N ASP A 277 8.95 21.62 -17.54
CA ASP A 277 9.55 22.66 -16.69
C ASP A 277 9.06 22.48 -15.25
N LEU A 278 9.90 21.89 -14.40
CA LEU A 278 9.62 21.64 -12.99
C LEU A 278 10.25 22.69 -12.06
N SER A 279 10.82 23.76 -12.60
CA SER A 279 11.51 24.80 -11.84
C SER A 279 10.61 25.53 -10.83
N SER A 280 9.29 25.52 -11.03
CA SER A 280 8.32 26.08 -10.10
C SER A 280 8.05 25.22 -8.89
N CYS A 281 8.32 23.90 -8.96
CA CYS A 281 8.03 22.95 -7.89
C CYS A 281 9.05 23.10 -6.75
N ARG A 282 8.59 23.61 -5.62
CA ARG A 282 9.44 23.93 -4.45
C ARG A 282 9.25 22.95 -3.30
N VAL A 283 8.11 22.24 -3.28
CA VAL A 283 7.73 21.30 -2.24
C VAL A 283 7.12 20.06 -2.90
N LEU A 284 7.84 18.96 -2.83
CA LEU A 284 7.46 17.67 -3.37
C LEU A 284 7.59 16.63 -2.26
N LEU A 285 6.51 16.47 -1.49
CA LEU A 285 6.49 15.59 -0.32
C LEU A 285 6.42 14.13 -0.76
N ASN A 286 7.28 13.30 -0.17
CA ASN A 286 7.32 11.84 -0.38
C ASN A 286 7.04 11.11 0.94
N GLY A 287 5.93 10.37 1.04
CA GLY A 287 5.54 9.69 2.28
C GLY A 287 4.47 8.64 2.07
N SER A 288 3.73 8.31 3.14
CA SER A 288 2.68 7.30 3.17
C SER A 288 3.17 5.83 3.09
N GLU A 289 4.37 5.58 2.62
CA GLU A 289 5.05 4.28 2.56
C GLU A 289 6.56 4.46 2.82
N PRO A 290 7.35 3.39 3.00
CA PRO A 290 8.78 3.52 3.18
C PRO A 290 9.44 4.30 2.04
N VAL A 291 10.13 5.39 2.39
CA VAL A 291 10.83 6.24 1.43
C VAL A 291 12.23 5.66 1.19
N ARG A 292 12.51 5.32 -0.07
CA ARG A 292 13.79 4.71 -0.48
C ARG A 292 14.75 5.78 -0.97
N PRO A 293 16.00 5.82 -0.47
CA PRO A 293 16.99 6.81 -0.92
C PRO A 293 17.29 6.69 -2.42
N GLU A 294 17.31 5.46 -2.96
CA GLU A 294 17.54 5.19 -4.39
C GLU A 294 16.46 5.79 -5.28
N THR A 295 15.19 5.75 -4.81
CA THR A 295 14.06 6.35 -5.51
C THR A 295 14.21 7.86 -5.59
N ILE A 296 14.61 8.50 -4.49
CA ILE A 296 14.82 9.96 -4.46
C ILE A 296 15.97 10.34 -5.39
N ASP A 297 17.12 9.67 -5.26
CA ASP A 297 18.30 9.95 -6.08
C ASP A 297 17.97 9.81 -7.57
N ALA A 298 17.34 8.70 -7.98
CA ALA A 298 16.96 8.44 -9.36
C ALA A 298 15.95 9.48 -9.89
N PHE A 299 14.98 9.91 -9.07
CA PHE A 299 14.01 10.92 -9.49
C PHE A 299 14.65 12.30 -9.67
N VAL A 300 15.49 12.73 -8.73
CA VAL A 300 16.22 14.01 -8.80
C VAL A 300 17.12 14.03 -10.01
N GLU A 301 17.90 12.98 -10.25
CA GLU A 301 18.79 12.87 -11.42
C GLU A 301 17.99 12.88 -12.73
N THR A 302 16.90 12.08 -12.79
CA THR A 302 16.09 11.94 -14.00
C THR A 302 15.44 13.24 -14.45
N PHE A 303 15.04 14.12 -13.52
CA PHE A 303 14.32 15.36 -13.80
C PHE A 303 15.16 16.63 -13.54
N ALA A 304 16.46 16.49 -13.35
CA ALA A 304 17.37 17.64 -13.16
C ALA A 304 17.32 18.61 -14.34
N ASP A 305 17.39 18.09 -15.57
CA ASP A 305 17.34 18.91 -16.81
C ASP A 305 15.97 19.57 -17.01
N ALA A 306 14.91 19.04 -16.42
CA ALA A 306 13.60 19.68 -16.36
C ALA A 306 13.51 20.80 -15.29
N GLY A 307 14.61 21.14 -14.62
CA GLY A 307 14.69 22.22 -13.65
C GLY A 307 14.24 21.83 -12.22
N LEU A 308 14.07 20.52 -11.93
CA LEU A 308 13.74 20.07 -10.58
C LEU A 308 14.90 20.33 -9.61
N SER A 309 14.67 21.13 -8.57
CA SER A 309 15.64 21.31 -7.50
C SER A 309 15.72 20.06 -6.60
N PRO A 310 16.91 19.54 -6.29
CA PRO A 310 17.07 18.48 -5.27
C PRO A 310 16.47 18.88 -3.91
N GLY A 311 16.51 20.16 -3.56
CA GLY A 311 15.94 20.71 -2.35
C GLY A 311 14.40 20.68 -2.30
N ALA A 312 13.73 20.42 -3.42
CA ALA A 312 12.27 20.34 -3.47
C ALA A 312 11.74 18.99 -2.98
N VAL A 313 12.51 17.90 -3.09
CA VAL A 313 12.09 16.55 -2.69
C VAL A 313 12.22 16.39 -1.18
N MET A 314 11.08 16.25 -0.51
CA MET A 314 10.96 16.32 0.94
C MET A 314 10.34 15.02 1.48
N PRO A 315 11.13 14.07 2.01
CA PRO A 315 10.61 12.94 2.75
C PRO A 315 9.76 13.40 3.92
N CYS A 316 8.67 12.67 4.19
CA CYS A 316 7.78 12.99 5.30
C CYS A 316 7.16 11.72 5.92
N TYR A 317 6.71 11.86 7.17
CA TYR A 317 6.00 10.84 7.91
C TYR A 317 4.71 11.40 8.45
N GLY A 318 3.67 10.57 8.42
CA GLY A 318 2.38 10.91 8.97
C GLY A 318 1.39 9.74 8.93
N LEU A 319 0.27 9.91 9.62
CA LEU A 319 -0.80 8.92 9.74
C LEU A 319 -2.13 9.62 10.00
N ALA A 320 -3.22 8.96 9.67
CA ALA A 320 -4.56 9.52 9.84
C ALA A 320 -4.91 9.82 11.30
N GLU A 321 -4.37 9.03 12.22
CA GLU A 321 -4.54 9.22 13.67
C GLU A 321 -3.90 10.52 14.18
N ALA A 322 -2.92 11.07 13.45
CA ALA A 322 -2.36 12.41 13.68
C ALA A 322 -2.93 13.47 12.70
N THR A 323 -4.09 13.20 12.11
CA THR A 323 -4.74 13.97 11.04
C THR A 323 -4.01 13.84 9.71
N LEU A 324 -2.67 14.03 9.65
CA LEU A 324 -1.82 13.75 8.49
C LEU A 324 -0.33 13.81 8.87
N LEU A 325 0.31 14.97 8.75
CA LEU A 325 1.77 15.18 8.84
C LEU A 325 2.24 15.25 10.28
N VAL A 326 3.22 14.43 10.64
CA VAL A 326 3.91 14.43 11.93
C VAL A 326 5.31 15.01 11.80
N ALA A 327 6.08 14.54 10.80
CA ALA A 327 7.42 15.01 10.49
C ALA A 327 7.58 15.19 8.98
N GLY A 328 8.41 16.13 8.58
CA GLY A 328 8.73 16.37 7.18
C GLY A 328 10.05 17.12 7.07
N ALA A 329 10.82 16.82 6.03
CA ALA A 329 12.07 17.50 5.74
C ALA A 329 11.88 19.01 5.69
N THR A 330 12.95 19.77 5.89
CA THR A 330 12.89 21.23 5.81
C THR A 330 12.96 21.66 4.36
N ARG A 331 12.06 22.56 3.96
CA ARG A 331 12.01 23.10 2.60
C ARG A 331 13.37 23.65 2.17
N GLY A 332 13.79 23.27 0.97
CA GLY A 332 15.05 23.71 0.37
C GLY A 332 16.27 22.85 0.74
N ASN A 333 16.19 22.04 1.81
CA ASN A 333 17.30 21.19 2.22
C ASN A 333 17.34 19.85 1.47
N GLY A 334 16.20 19.43 0.88
CA GLY A 334 16.09 18.10 0.26
C GLY A 334 16.04 16.96 1.28
N ALA A 335 16.29 15.77 0.80
CA ALA A 335 16.29 14.57 1.62
C ALA A 335 17.62 14.40 2.37
N PHE A 336 17.53 14.28 3.69
CA PHE A 336 18.67 13.88 4.52
C PHE A 336 18.71 12.35 4.64
N SER A 337 19.90 11.75 4.53
CA SER A 337 20.09 10.32 4.72
C SER A 337 21.41 10.03 5.43
N ALA A 338 21.43 8.95 6.22
CA ALA A 338 22.63 8.47 6.93
C ALA A 338 22.76 6.95 6.78
N TRP A 339 23.94 6.43 7.11
CA TRP A 339 24.29 5.03 6.97
C TRP A 339 24.40 4.37 8.34
N PHE A 340 23.77 3.22 8.52
CA PHE A 340 23.72 2.52 9.80
C PHE A 340 24.15 1.05 9.63
N ASP A 341 24.72 0.49 10.70
CA ASP A 341 25.07 -0.92 10.77
C ASP A 341 23.80 -1.79 10.71
N PRO A 342 23.64 -2.64 9.68
CA PRO A 342 22.44 -3.46 9.51
C PRO A 342 22.28 -4.49 10.65
N THR A 343 23.38 -5.04 11.19
CA THR A 343 23.33 -6.01 12.30
C THR A 343 22.83 -5.35 13.58
N ALA A 344 23.29 -4.13 13.86
CA ALA A 344 22.82 -3.35 14.98
C ALA A 344 21.32 -3.00 14.83
N LEU A 345 20.89 -2.56 13.64
CA LEU A 345 19.48 -2.28 13.37
C LEU A 345 18.57 -3.50 13.62
N ASP A 346 19.00 -4.70 13.21
CA ASP A 346 18.28 -5.95 13.43
C ASP A 346 18.14 -6.30 14.93
N GLN A 347 19.05 -5.78 15.76
CA GLN A 347 19.04 -5.90 17.21
C GLN A 347 18.35 -4.71 17.90
N ARG A 348 17.64 -3.87 17.12
CA ARG A 348 17.04 -2.61 17.57
C ARG A 348 18.03 -1.60 18.15
N GLN A 349 19.30 -1.63 17.71
CA GLN A 349 20.34 -0.67 18.09
C GLN A 349 20.67 0.24 16.91
N VAL A 350 21.02 1.49 17.21
CA VAL A 350 21.37 2.49 16.20
C VAL A 350 22.86 2.77 16.27
N THR A 351 23.58 2.35 15.24
CA THR A 351 25.02 2.58 15.12
C THR A 351 25.29 3.16 13.73
N GLU A 352 25.70 4.45 13.69
CA GLU A 352 26.08 5.09 12.43
C GLU A 352 27.42 4.50 11.93
N VAL A 353 27.50 4.32 10.60
CA VAL A 353 28.72 3.85 9.92
C VAL A 353 29.09 4.82 8.80
N ALA A 354 30.30 4.69 8.28
CA ALA A 354 30.78 5.54 7.20
C ALA A 354 29.92 5.39 5.93
N LYS A 355 29.83 6.46 5.14
CA LYS A 355 29.11 6.48 3.86
C LYS A 355 29.53 5.31 2.96
N GLY A 356 28.53 4.54 2.50
CA GLY A 356 28.74 3.34 1.68
C GLY A 356 29.03 2.07 2.47
N GLN A 357 29.09 2.14 3.79
CA GLN A 357 29.26 0.99 4.67
C GLN A 357 27.96 0.75 5.43
N GLY A 358 27.24 -0.32 5.12
CA GLY A 358 25.97 -0.63 5.80
C GLY A 358 24.74 -0.17 5.04
N ARG A 359 23.63 0.05 5.78
CA ARG A 359 22.32 0.38 5.23
C ARG A 359 22.07 1.88 5.24
N ARG A 360 21.71 2.45 4.08
CA ARG A 360 21.31 3.86 3.96
C ARG A 360 19.84 4.00 4.30
N LEU A 361 19.52 4.87 5.26
CA LEU A 361 18.14 5.23 5.60
C LEU A 361 17.90 6.72 5.32
N VAL A 362 16.65 7.05 4.96
CA VAL A 362 16.21 8.42 4.71
C VAL A 362 15.48 8.93 5.96
N SER A 363 15.84 10.13 6.40
CA SER A 363 15.09 10.83 7.45
C SER A 363 13.74 11.28 6.93
N SER A 364 12.72 11.14 7.77
CA SER A 364 11.40 11.71 7.56
C SER A 364 11.28 13.18 8.01
N GLY A 365 12.39 13.79 8.38
CA GLY A 365 12.52 15.19 8.81
C GLY A 365 12.70 15.36 10.32
N PRO A 366 13.01 16.61 10.74
CA PRO A 366 13.28 16.92 12.14
C PRO A 366 12.03 16.87 13.01
N VAL A 367 12.23 16.52 14.29
CA VAL A 367 11.19 16.64 15.32
C VAL A 367 10.80 18.10 15.49
N ARG A 368 9.52 18.39 15.40
CA ARG A 368 8.99 19.76 15.53
C ARG A 368 8.20 19.92 16.82
N THR A 369 8.16 21.15 17.32
CA THR A 369 7.39 21.49 18.54
C THR A 369 5.89 21.28 18.38
N SER A 370 5.37 21.25 17.14
CA SER A 370 3.96 20.94 16.86
C SER A 370 3.60 19.50 17.12
N HIS A 371 4.58 18.60 17.04
CA HIS A 371 4.43 17.17 17.28
C HIS A 371 5.60 16.67 18.12
N PRO A 372 5.60 16.95 19.43
CA PRO A 372 6.56 16.34 20.32
C PRO A 372 6.42 14.81 20.25
N MET A 373 7.54 14.12 20.13
CA MET A 373 7.52 12.67 20.03
C MET A 373 8.50 12.01 20.98
N ARG A 374 8.23 10.74 21.28
CA ARG A 374 9.08 9.86 22.08
C ARG A 374 9.29 8.57 21.31
N ILE A 375 10.48 8.01 21.43
CA ILE A 375 10.75 6.64 21.03
C ILE A 375 10.59 5.77 22.27
N VAL A 376 9.70 4.80 22.24
CA VAL A 376 9.22 4.07 23.41
C VAL A 376 9.36 2.57 23.19
N ASP A 377 9.80 1.85 24.20
CA ASP A 377 9.77 0.39 24.18
C ASP A 377 8.30 -0.06 24.16
N PRO A 378 7.84 -0.79 23.12
CA PRO A 378 6.43 -1.09 22.92
C PRO A 378 5.84 -2.01 24.01
N ASP A 379 6.69 -2.76 24.72
CA ASP A 379 6.29 -3.72 25.74
C ASP A 379 6.40 -3.12 27.17
N ALA A 380 7.51 -2.44 27.46
CA ALA A 380 7.78 -1.83 28.76
C ALA A 380 7.10 -0.45 28.94
N HIS A 381 6.68 0.18 27.86
CA HIS A 381 6.14 1.56 27.82
C HIS A 381 7.09 2.61 28.43
N SER A 382 8.39 2.32 28.44
CA SER A 382 9.44 3.23 28.90
C SER A 382 10.12 3.93 27.70
N ALA A 383 10.60 5.17 27.93
CA ALA A 383 11.34 5.89 26.90
C ALA A 383 12.64 5.15 26.56
N CYS A 384 12.87 4.91 25.27
CA CYS A 384 14.10 4.29 24.79
C CYS A 384 15.31 5.24 24.93
N PRO A 385 16.51 4.72 25.20
CA PRO A 385 17.76 5.46 25.00
C PRO A 385 17.90 5.99 23.56
N PRO A 386 18.72 7.03 23.31
CA PRO A 386 18.85 7.64 21.99
C PRO A 386 19.33 6.69 20.87
N ASP A 387 20.05 5.63 21.24
CA ASP A 387 20.63 4.63 20.34
C ASP A 387 19.74 3.37 20.14
N ARG A 388 18.44 3.49 20.46
CA ARG A 388 17.49 2.35 20.37
C ARG A 388 16.34 2.65 19.43
N ILE A 389 15.94 1.62 18.68
CA ILE A 389 14.69 1.61 17.91
C ILE A 389 13.54 1.20 18.83
N GLY A 390 12.47 2.01 18.81
CA GLY A 390 11.24 1.74 19.55
C GLY A 390 10.02 2.21 18.78
N GLU A 391 8.85 2.14 19.41
CA GLU A 391 7.60 2.66 18.85
C GLU A 391 7.61 4.19 18.89
N ILE A 392 7.16 4.83 17.81
CA ILE A 392 7.05 6.28 17.72
C ILE A 392 5.75 6.70 18.42
N TRP A 393 5.86 7.37 19.57
CA TRP A 393 4.74 7.94 20.30
C TRP A 393 4.68 9.45 20.09
N ILE A 394 3.48 9.96 19.81
CA ILE A 394 3.28 11.33 19.30
C ILE A 394 2.34 12.10 20.23
N ALA A 395 2.65 13.37 20.50
CA ALA A 395 1.76 14.32 21.14
C ALA A 395 1.56 15.55 20.22
N GLY A 396 0.53 16.35 20.47
CA GLY A 396 0.29 17.59 19.71
C GLY A 396 -1.19 17.87 19.49
N ASP A 397 -1.45 19.09 18.98
CA ASP A 397 -2.82 19.62 18.84
C ASP A 397 -3.54 19.12 17.58
N SER A 398 -2.85 18.41 16.69
CA SER A 398 -3.44 17.88 15.44
C SER A 398 -3.83 16.42 15.53
N LEU A 399 -3.74 15.79 16.70
CA LEU A 399 -4.11 14.40 16.87
C LEU A 399 -5.62 14.21 16.73
N GLY A 400 -6.03 13.08 16.10
CA GLY A 400 -7.39 12.59 16.21
C GLY A 400 -7.77 12.36 17.67
N SER A 401 -9.03 12.51 17.99
CA SER A 401 -9.49 12.40 19.38
C SER A 401 -9.81 10.96 19.78
N ALA A 402 -10.22 10.11 18.86
CA ALA A 402 -10.64 8.74 19.09
C ALA A 402 -10.84 7.97 17.77
N TYR A 403 -11.06 6.66 17.87
CA TYR A 403 -11.76 5.91 16.83
C TYR A 403 -13.26 5.91 17.09
N HIS A 404 -14.05 6.25 16.07
CA HIS A 404 -15.51 6.30 16.17
C HIS A 404 -16.09 4.95 16.63
N ASN A 405 -16.95 4.98 17.63
CA ASN A 405 -17.61 3.80 18.23
C ASN A 405 -16.64 2.66 18.67
N ARG A 406 -15.38 2.99 19.01
CA ARG A 406 -14.35 2.03 19.42
C ARG A 406 -13.61 2.50 20.68
N PRO A 407 -14.26 2.51 21.86
CA PRO A 407 -13.66 3.08 23.07
C PRO A 407 -12.35 2.39 23.47
N ASP A 408 -12.31 1.04 23.49
CA ASP A 408 -11.11 0.29 23.90
C ASP A 408 -9.94 0.53 22.95
N ALA A 409 -10.18 0.53 21.64
CA ALA A 409 -9.15 0.82 20.67
C ALA A 409 -8.70 2.30 20.74
N SER A 410 -9.60 3.21 21.09
CA SER A 410 -9.30 4.62 21.29
C SER A 410 -8.37 4.82 22.48
N GLU A 411 -8.70 4.24 23.63
CA GLU A 411 -7.87 4.32 24.84
C GLU A 411 -6.48 3.72 24.59
N ALA A 412 -6.42 2.53 23.97
CA ALA A 412 -5.15 1.87 23.66
C ALA A 412 -4.27 2.67 22.70
N THR A 413 -4.86 3.49 21.81
CA THR A 413 -4.12 4.22 20.79
C THR A 413 -3.84 5.67 21.17
N PHE A 414 -4.83 6.39 21.69
CA PHE A 414 -4.73 7.84 21.97
C PHE A 414 -4.52 8.17 23.45
N GLY A 415 -4.78 7.19 24.34
CA GLY A 415 -4.65 7.34 25.79
C GLY A 415 -3.35 6.85 26.40
N ALA A 416 -2.36 6.47 25.55
CA ALA A 416 -1.15 5.80 26.02
C ALA A 416 -0.31 6.69 26.95
N ARG A 417 0.26 6.08 28.00
CA ARG A 417 1.13 6.76 28.97
C ARG A 417 2.43 6.02 29.15
N LEU A 418 3.51 6.76 29.37
CA LEU A 418 4.79 6.19 29.77
C LEU A 418 4.72 5.63 31.19
N ASP A 419 5.69 4.81 31.54
CA ASP A 419 5.87 4.21 32.87
C ASP A 419 6.01 5.26 34.00
N ASP A 420 6.48 6.47 33.67
CA ASP A 420 6.54 7.62 34.56
C ASP A 420 5.20 8.38 34.72
N GLY A 421 4.14 7.92 34.04
CA GLY A 421 2.80 8.53 34.01
C GLY A 421 2.64 9.69 33.03
N SER A 422 3.68 10.13 32.33
CA SER A 422 3.58 11.21 31.35
C SER A 422 2.73 10.81 30.15
N GLY A 423 2.04 11.79 29.55
CA GLY A 423 1.09 11.58 28.45
C GLY A 423 -0.22 12.35 28.64
N PRO A 424 -1.28 12.04 27.88
CA PRO A 424 -1.38 10.94 26.93
C PRO A 424 -0.59 11.16 25.64
N TYR A 425 -0.22 10.04 24.99
CA TYR A 425 0.41 10.01 23.69
C TYR A 425 -0.42 9.15 22.72
N LEU A 426 -0.32 9.47 21.44
CA LEU A 426 -0.76 8.60 20.34
C LEU A 426 0.30 7.51 20.09
N ARG A 427 -0.07 6.25 20.17
CA ARG A 427 0.74 5.12 19.71
C ARG A 427 0.58 4.96 18.20
N SER A 428 1.67 5.12 17.45
CA SER A 428 1.61 5.04 15.99
C SER A 428 1.55 3.60 15.45
N GLY A 429 2.09 2.64 16.21
CA GLY A 429 2.34 1.28 15.74
C GLY A 429 3.51 1.18 14.75
N ASP A 430 4.21 2.29 14.49
CA ASP A 430 5.39 2.36 13.63
C ASP A 430 6.67 2.40 14.50
N LEU A 431 7.70 1.70 14.03
CA LEU A 431 9.02 1.67 14.67
C LEU A 431 9.94 2.72 14.05
N GLY A 432 10.79 3.30 14.88
CA GLY A 432 11.77 4.28 14.43
C GLY A 432 12.71 4.71 15.53
N PHE A 433 13.56 5.68 15.20
CA PHE A 433 14.52 6.27 16.14
C PHE A 433 14.79 7.73 15.78
N LEU A 434 15.38 8.45 16.73
CA LEU A 434 15.82 9.83 16.53
C LEU A 434 17.36 9.85 16.43
N TRP A 435 17.87 10.43 15.35
CA TRP A 435 19.31 10.61 15.15
C TRP A 435 19.59 12.04 14.70
N GLN A 436 20.45 12.74 15.45
CA GLN A 436 20.77 14.16 15.21
C GLN A 436 19.53 15.06 15.11
N GLY A 437 18.47 14.76 15.87
CA GLY A 437 17.20 15.48 15.86
C GLY A 437 16.26 15.15 14.70
N GLU A 438 16.65 14.25 13.82
CA GLU A 438 15.90 13.76 12.66
C GLU A 438 15.21 12.43 12.98
N LEU A 439 13.99 12.25 12.45
CA LEU A 439 13.22 11.00 12.59
C LEU A 439 13.55 10.01 11.48
N PHE A 440 13.95 8.82 11.84
CA PHE A 440 14.09 7.68 10.93
C PHE A 440 13.02 6.62 11.23
N VAL A 441 12.11 6.40 10.29
CA VAL A 441 11.08 5.35 10.40
C VAL A 441 11.63 4.07 9.78
N THR A 442 11.64 2.97 10.55
CA THR A 442 12.20 1.69 10.10
C THR A 442 11.14 0.71 9.61
N GLY A 443 9.91 0.79 10.10
CA GLY A 443 8.82 -0.08 9.68
C GLY A 443 7.66 -0.09 10.66
N ARG A 444 6.80 -1.12 10.57
CA ARG A 444 5.66 -1.29 11.47
C ARG A 444 5.88 -2.46 12.41
N ILE A 445 5.38 -2.33 13.64
CA ILE A 445 5.44 -3.41 14.66
C ILE A 445 4.80 -4.70 14.11
N LYS A 446 3.70 -4.59 13.35
CA LYS A 446 2.96 -5.74 12.79
C LYS A 446 3.58 -6.35 11.53
N ASP A 447 4.49 -5.62 10.90
CA ASP A 447 5.13 -6.01 9.64
C ASP A 447 6.60 -6.46 9.89
N VAL A 448 6.95 -6.79 11.13
CA VAL A 448 8.27 -7.37 11.44
C VAL A 448 8.24 -8.90 11.39
N VAL A 449 9.36 -9.46 11.00
CA VAL A 449 9.67 -10.88 11.09
C VAL A 449 10.65 -11.07 12.22
N LEU A 450 10.23 -11.78 13.28
CA LEU A 450 11.09 -12.11 14.42
C LEU A 450 11.83 -13.42 14.10
N TRP A 451 13.15 -13.33 13.88
CA TRP A 451 13.94 -14.47 13.45
C TRP A 451 15.23 -14.59 14.26
N HIS A 452 15.34 -15.65 15.07
CA HIS A 452 16.50 -15.90 15.92
C HIS A 452 16.92 -14.69 16.75
N GLY A 453 15.96 -13.98 17.37
CA GLY A 453 16.21 -12.80 18.20
C GLY A 453 16.48 -11.50 17.43
N ARG A 454 16.45 -11.53 16.09
CA ARG A 454 16.55 -10.36 15.22
C ARG A 454 15.15 -9.83 14.87
N THR A 455 15.04 -8.53 14.73
CA THR A 455 13.80 -7.85 14.26
C THR A 455 14.01 -7.39 12.83
N LEU A 456 13.51 -8.17 11.87
CA LEU A 456 13.65 -7.90 10.45
C LEU A 456 12.38 -7.27 9.91
N HIS A 457 12.50 -6.23 9.09
CA HIS A 457 11.34 -5.60 8.48
C HIS A 457 10.95 -6.32 7.18
N ALA A 458 9.67 -6.70 7.06
CA ALA A 458 9.18 -7.41 5.88
C ALA A 458 9.47 -6.66 4.57
N SER A 459 9.38 -5.33 4.57
CA SER A 459 9.72 -4.49 3.40
C SER A 459 11.15 -4.64 2.92
N ASP A 460 12.09 -4.92 3.82
CA ASP A 460 13.50 -5.10 3.48
C ASP A 460 13.75 -6.46 2.87
N LEU A 461 13.11 -7.48 3.48
CA LEU A 461 13.11 -8.84 2.95
C LEU A 461 12.51 -8.89 1.54
N GLU A 462 11.40 -8.20 1.32
CA GLU A 462 10.76 -8.06 0.01
C GLU A 462 11.68 -7.37 -1.00
N THR A 463 12.36 -6.31 -0.58
CA THR A 463 13.32 -5.59 -1.43
C THR A 463 14.50 -6.47 -1.84
N SER A 464 15.00 -7.33 -0.95
CA SER A 464 16.09 -8.28 -1.24
C SER A 464 15.70 -9.33 -2.31
N LEU A 465 14.41 -9.56 -2.48
CA LEU A 465 13.86 -10.47 -3.48
C LEU A 465 13.54 -9.79 -4.83
N GLU A 466 13.57 -8.44 -4.88
CA GLU A 466 13.34 -7.72 -6.13
C GLU A 466 14.49 -7.99 -7.12
N GLY A 467 14.13 -8.47 -8.31
CA GLY A 467 15.10 -8.73 -9.38
C GLY A 467 15.77 -10.12 -9.34
N VAL A 468 15.37 -10.99 -8.43
CA VAL A 468 15.80 -12.40 -8.40
C VAL A 468 15.49 -13.08 -9.73
N ASP A 469 14.31 -12.84 -10.29
CA ASP A 469 13.91 -13.36 -11.59
C ASP A 469 13.06 -12.34 -12.35
N PRO A 470 13.22 -12.20 -13.69
CA PRO A 470 12.36 -11.34 -14.51
C PRO A 470 10.87 -11.72 -14.50
N GLY A 471 10.55 -12.95 -14.14
CA GLY A 471 9.17 -13.42 -14.00
C GLY A 471 8.47 -12.97 -12.73
N LEU A 472 9.21 -12.52 -11.72
CA LEU A 472 8.64 -11.88 -10.54
C LEU A 472 8.17 -10.48 -10.89
N ARG A 473 6.94 -10.18 -10.53
CA ARG A 473 6.41 -8.83 -10.73
C ARG A 473 6.98 -7.91 -9.66
N ARG A 474 7.70 -6.87 -10.08
CA ARG A 474 8.28 -5.86 -9.17
C ARG A 474 7.22 -5.27 -8.25
N GLY A 475 7.55 -5.15 -6.97
CA GLY A 475 6.65 -4.67 -5.93
C GLY A 475 5.44 -5.58 -5.70
N ARG A 476 5.50 -6.86 -6.13
CA ARG A 476 4.44 -7.86 -5.98
C ARG A 476 4.92 -9.10 -5.23
N VAL A 477 5.78 -8.86 -4.26
CA VAL A 477 6.25 -9.85 -3.29
C VAL A 477 5.80 -9.40 -1.91
N ALA A 478 5.33 -10.31 -1.08
CA ALA A 478 5.00 -10.10 0.31
C ALA A 478 5.75 -11.12 1.17
N VAL A 479 6.37 -10.66 2.24
CA VAL A 479 6.94 -11.53 3.27
C VAL A 479 6.12 -11.36 4.54
N HIS A 480 5.65 -12.46 5.10
CA HIS A 480 4.79 -12.45 6.28
C HIS A 480 5.17 -13.56 7.26
N GLN A 481 5.22 -13.22 8.55
CA GLN A 481 5.33 -14.21 9.61
C GLN A 481 3.95 -14.59 10.12
N ARG A 482 3.59 -15.86 10.01
CA ARG A 482 2.33 -16.43 10.48
C ARG A 482 2.29 -16.48 12.00
N PRO A 483 1.10 -16.64 12.62
CA PRO A 483 0.96 -16.72 14.07
C PRO A 483 1.72 -17.90 14.72
N ASP A 484 1.98 -18.96 13.99
CA ASP A 484 2.77 -20.13 14.41
C ASP A 484 4.29 -19.89 14.33
N GLY A 485 4.70 -18.71 13.87
CA GLY A 485 6.11 -18.32 13.71
C GLY A 485 6.70 -18.65 12.34
N ALA A 486 5.99 -19.41 11.47
CA ALA A 486 6.45 -19.75 10.14
C ALA A 486 6.51 -18.49 9.23
N VAL A 487 7.56 -18.37 8.43
CA VAL A 487 7.69 -17.30 7.46
C VAL A 487 7.19 -17.79 6.11
N ALA A 488 6.26 -17.03 5.51
CA ALA A 488 5.74 -17.25 4.16
C ALA A 488 6.17 -16.13 3.22
N VAL A 489 6.57 -16.50 2.00
CA VAL A 489 6.85 -15.58 0.90
C VAL A 489 5.78 -15.75 -0.17
N LEU A 490 5.07 -14.69 -0.47
CA LEU A 490 3.97 -14.66 -1.44
C LEU A 490 4.41 -13.85 -2.67
N CYS A 491 4.45 -14.46 -3.85
CA CYS A 491 4.99 -13.85 -5.06
C CYS A 491 3.99 -13.91 -6.21
N GLU A 492 3.54 -12.76 -6.73
CA GLU A 492 2.81 -12.74 -8.00
C GLU A 492 3.78 -12.94 -9.17
N ILE A 493 3.52 -13.96 -10.00
CA ILE A 493 4.33 -14.26 -11.18
C ILE A 493 3.62 -13.87 -12.47
N THR A 494 4.41 -13.69 -13.55
CA THR A 494 3.87 -13.46 -14.88
C THR A 494 3.31 -14.77 -15.45
N PRO A 495 2.21 -14.71 -16.22
CA PRO A 495 1.71 -15.90 -16.90
C PRO A 495 2.80 -16.57 -17.77
N GLY A 496 2.86 -17.89 -17.75
CA GLY A 496 3.84 -18.67 -18.53
C GLY A 496 5.13 -19.05 -17.80
N ARG A 497 5.37 -18.52 -16.58
CA ARG A 497 6.57 -18.89 -15.78
C ARG A 497 6.32 -20.07 -14.82
N LEU A 498 5.13 -20.62 -14.79
CA LEU A 498 4.80 -21.72 -13.88
C LEU A 498 5.58 -23.00 -14.20
N ALA A 499 5.94 -23.22 -15.46
CA ALA A 499 6.74 -24.39 -15.87
C ALA A 499 8.11 -24.47 -15.15
N GLU A 500 8.65 -23.33 -14.71
CA GLU A 500 9.90 -23.23 -13.95
C GLU A 500 9.62 -22.92 -12.46
N GLY A 501 8.41 -23.17 -11.99
CA GLY A 501 7.90 -22.73 -10.68
C GLY A 501 8.74 -23.21 -9.51
N GLU A 502 9.12 -24.49 -9.47
CA GLU A 502 9.93 -25.05 -8.37
C GLU A 502 11.35 -24.46 -8.36
N ALA A 503 11.96 -24.30 -9.54
CA ALA A 503 13.28 -23.67 -9.66
C ALA A 503 13.23 -22.21 -9.19
N LEU A 504 12.19 -21.48 -9.58
CA LEU A 504 11.94 -20.10 -9.15
C LEU A 504 11.72 -20.01 -7.64
N ALA A 505 10.87 -20.87 -7.07
CA ALA A 505 10.62 -20.90 -5.64
C ALA A 505 11.90 -21.23 -4.85
N THR A 506 12.69 -22.19 -5.33
CA THR A 506 14.00 -22.53 -4.74
C THR A 506 14.96 -21.34 -4.80
N GLN A 507 14.98 -20.60 -5.90
CA GLN A 507 15.83 -19.43 -6.06
C GLN A 507 15.42 -18.29 -5.11
N ILE A 508 14.11 -18.03 -4.96
CA ILE A 508 13.54 -17.07 -4.01
C ILE A 508 13.94 -17.44 -2.58
N TRP A 509 13.74 -18.70 -2.22
CA TRP A 509 14.08 -19.22 -0.89
C TRP A 509 15.56 -19.06 -0.58
N ARG A 510 16.45 -19.44 -1.51
CA ARG A 510 17.90 -19.30 -1.35
C ARG A 510 18.31 -17.82 -1.22
N GLN A 511 17.77 -16.95 -2.06
CA GLN A 511 18.07 -15.53 -2.00
C GLN A 511 17.69 -14.94 -0.64
N LEU A 512 16.51 -15.29 -0.12
CA LEU A 512 16.08 -14.84 1.21
C LEU A 512 17.03 -15.35 2.30
N LEU A 513 17.36 -16.63 2.25
CA LEU A 513 18.29 -17.26 3.20
C LEU A 513 19.68 -16.61 3.14
N ASP A 514 20.25 -16.45 1.95
CA ASP A 514 21.61 -15.91 1.75
C ASP A 514 21.70 -14.44 2.18
N GLN A 515 20.67 -13.63 1.91
CA GLN A 515 20.69 -12.21 2.19
C GLN A 515 20.32 -11.85 3.63
N SER A 516 19.43 -12.61 4.24
CA SER A 516 18.85 -12.26 5.57
C SER A 516 19.06 -13.32 6.65
N GLY A 517 19.42 -14.55 6.26
CA GLY A 517 19.44 -15.71 7.15
C GLY A 517 18.03 -16.22 7.52
N VAL A 518 16.98 -15.71 6.87
CA VAL A 518 15.60 -16.15 7.11
C VAL A 518 15.29 -17.37 6.26
N GLU A 519 14.84 -18.42 6.91
CA GLU A 519 14.38 -19.64 6.25
C GLU A 519 12.86 -19.60 6.10
N ALA A 520 12.37 -19.35 4.89
CA ALA A 520 10.95 -19.39 4.63
C ALA A 520 10.42 -20.82 4.70
N ALA A 521 9.35 -21.02 5.44
CA ALA A 521 8.65 -22.30 5.50
C ALA A 521 7.86 -22.59 4.21
N HIS A 522 7.36 -21.54 3.57
CA HIS A 522 6.58 -21.61 2.34
C HIS A 522 6.99 -20.49 1.36
N VAL A 523 7.09 -20.81 0.08
CA VAL A 523 7.13 -19.88 -1.04
C VAL A 523 5.92 -20.15 -1.92
N LEU A 524 4.96 -19.22 -1.91
CA LEU A 524 3.73 -19.32 -2.67
C LEU A 524 3.85 -18.51 -3.96
N LEU A 525 3.80 -19.18 -5.12
CA LEU A 525 3.69 -18.51 -6.41
C LEU A 525 2.23 -18.29 -6.74
N LEU A 526 1.88 -17.06 -7.08
CA LEU A 526 0.49 -16.61 -7.14
C LEU A 526 0.11 -16.08 -8.52
N ARG A 527 -1.16 -16.22 -8.87
CA ARG A 527 -1.76 -15.51 -10.01
C ARG A 527 -1.67 -13.99 -9.80
N THR A 528 -1.55 -13.26 -10.90
CA THR A 528 -1.61 -11.80 -10.91
C THR A 528 -2.88 -11.27 -10.23
N GLY A 529 -2.75 -10.29 -9.33
CA GLY A 529 -3.85 -9.67 -8.59
C GLY A 529 -4.30 -10.47 -7.36
N SER A 530 -3.46 -11.38 -6.85
CA SER A 530 -3.74 -12.15 -5.63
C SER A 530 -3.37 -11.39 -4.35
N LEU A 531 -2.31 -10.57 -4.40
CA LEU A 531 -1.92 -9.76 -3.25
C LEU A 531 -2.94 -8.63 -3.01
N LEU A 532 -3.26 -8.42 -1.75
CA LEU A 532 -4.23 -7.41 -1.32
C LEU A 532 -3.53 -6.09 -0.99
N TRP A 533 -4.08 -5.01 -1.51
CA TRP A 533 -3.57 -3.66 -1.31
C TRP A 533 -4.62 -2.77 -0.67
N THR A 534 -4.18 -1.78 0.09
CA THR A 534 -5.05 -0.68 0.51
C THR A 534 -5.36 0.22 -0.70
N THR A 535 -6.37 1.06 -0.58
CA THR A 535 -6.68 2.11 -1.57
C THR A 535 -5.55 3.14 -1.71
N SER A 536 -4.69 3.28 -0.68
CA SER A 536 -3.47 4.11 -0.71
C SER A 536 -2.23 3.41 -1.28
N GLY A 537 -2.36 2.17 -1.78
CA GLY A 537 -1.25 1.43 -2.37
C GLY A 537 -0.35 0.71 -1.36
N LYS A 538 -0.77 0.54 -0.10
CA LYS A 538 -0.01 -0.24 0.91
C LYS A 538 -0.35 -1.71 0.84
N LEU A 539 0.66 -2.58 0.89
CA LEU A 539 0.50 -4.03 0.89
C LEU A 539 -0.11 -4.52 2.23
N ARG A 540 -1.11 -5.39 2.14
CA ARG A 540 -1.80 -6.01 3.27
C ARG A 540 -1.30 -7.46 3.43
N ARG A 541 -0.13 -7.65 4.03
CA ARG A 541 0.60 -8.92 4.07
C ARG A 541 -0.20 -10.05 4.71
N ALA A 542 -0.57 -9.89 5.97
CA ALA A 542 -1.35 -10.88 6.72
C ALA A 542 -2.71 -11.19 6.06
N ASP A 543 -3.40 -10.15 5.59
CA ASP A 543 -4.69 -10.33 4.92
C ASP A 543 -4.53 -11.01 3.55
N SER A 544 -3.41 -10.81 2.86
CA SER A 544 -3.12 -11.51 1.61
C SER A 544 -2.93 -12.99 1.87
N ASP A 545 -2.14 -13.37 2.86
CA ASP A 545 -1.92 -14.77 3.24
C ASP A 545 -3.22 -15.43 3.71
N ALA A 546 -4.00 -14.77 4.58
CA ALA A 546 -5.29 -15.29 5.04
C ALA A 546 -6.31 -15.48 3.90
N ALA A 547 -6.38 -14.54 2.95
CA ALA A 547 -7.31 -14.63 1.82
C ALA A 547 -6.99 -15.77 0.85
N LEU A 548 -5.73 -16.23 0.79
CA LEU A 548 -5.35 -17.37 -0.05
C LEU A 548 -5.94 -18.71 0.47
N ALA A 549 -6.20 -18.82 1.77
CA ALA A 549 -6.89 -19.97 2.34
C ALA A 549 -8.36 -20.07 1.84
N GLU A 550 -9.00 -18.92 1.56
CA GLU A 550 -10.36 -18.85 1.03
C GLU A 550 -10.42 -18.93 -0.52
N THR A 551 -9.28 -18.68 -1.18
CA THR A 551 -9.16 -18.67 -2.65
C THR A 551 -7.96 -19.49 -3.12
N PRO A 552 -7.93 -20.83 -2.86
CA PRO A 552 -6.79 -21.69 -3.18
C PRO A 552 -6.45 -21.73 -4.67
N GLU A 553 -7.43 -21.49 -5.55
CA GLU A 553 -7.24 -21.42 -7.00
C GLU A 553 -6.33 -20.25 -7.46
N ARG A 554 -6.01 -19.33 -6.56
CA ARG A 554 -5.05 -18.24 -6.80
C ARG A 554 -3.60 -18.65 -6.54
N VAL A 555 -3.38 -19.73 -5.78
CA VAL A 555 -2.07 -20.31 -5.53
C VAL A 555 -1.74 -21.25 -6.70
N LEU A 556 -0.67 -20.91 -7.42
CA LEU A 556 -0.19 -21.70 -8.56
C LEU A 556 0.77 -22.81 -8.11
N LEU A 557 1.55 -22.50 -7.07
CA LEU A 557 2.48 -23.44 -6.44
C LEU A 557 2.65 -23.05 -4.97
N ASP A 558 2.51 -23.99 -4.06
CA ASP A 558 2.95 -23.90 -2.66
C ASP A 558 4.20 -24.77 -2.50
N TRP A 559 5.36 -24.15 -2.47
CA TRP A 559 6.64 -24.82 -2.34
C TRP A 559 7.19 -24.68 -0.93
N SER A 560 7.75 -25.79 -0.40
CA SER A 560 8.48 -25.74 0.87
C SER A 560 9.79 -26.52 0.77
N PRO A 561 10.85 -26.10 1.48
CA PRO A 561 12.15 -26.78 1.46
C PRO A 561 12.07 -28.22 1.98
N ARG A 562 11.17 -28.46 2.93
CA ARG A 562 10.95 -29.80 3.51
C ARG A 562 10.30 -30.74 2.49
N ALA A 563 9.21 -30.30 1.86
CA ALA A 563 8.52 -31.09 0.84
C ALA A 563 9.44 -31.36 -0.36
N ALA A 564 10.18 -30.35 -0.81
CA ALA A 564 11.18 -30.52 -1.88
C ALA A 564 12.27 -31.53 -1.51
N SER A 565 12.76 -31.53 -0.28
CA SER A 565 13.76 -32.49 0.21
C SER A 565 13.18 -33.91 0.32
N GLU A 566 11.97 -34.05 0.84
CA GLU A 566 11.27 -35.33 0.96
C GLU A 566 10.99 -35.93 -0.43
N THR A 567 10.55 -35.08 -1.38
CA THR A 567 10.33 -35.48 -2.78
C THR A 567 11.66 -35.93 -3.42
N ALA A 568 12.73 -35.13 -3.27
CA ALA A 568 14.04 -35.49 -3.82
C ALA A 568 14.60 -36.80 -3.22
N GLN A 569 14.44 -37.01 -1.92
CA GLN A 569 14.85 -38.26 -1.25
C GLN A 569 14.05 -39.43 -1.74
N SER A 570 12.73 -39.29 -1.91
CA SER A 570 11.84 -40.33 -2.40
C SER A 570 12.15 -40.70 -3.86
N ARG A 571 12.41 -39.70 -4.72
CA ARG A 571 12.85 -39.91 -6.12
C ARG A 571 14.22 -40.61 -6.17
N ALA A 572 15.19 -40.15 -5.36
CA ALA A 572 16.50 -40.81 -5.26
C ALA A 572 16.39 -42.24 -4.79
N ALA A 573 15.50 -42.54 -3.86
CA ALA A 573 15.24 -43.93 -3.42
C ALA A 573 14.60 -44.78 -4.52
N ALA A 574 13.68 -44.23 -5.30
CA ALA A 574 13.06 -44.94 -6.47
C ALA A 574 14.13 -45.26 -7.53
N ILE A 575 15.01 -44.26 -7.87
CA ILE A 575 16.16 -44.47 -8.77
C ILE A 575 17.08 -45.57 -8.23
N GLY A 576 17.38 -45.54 -6.95
CA GLY A 576 18.22 -46.54 -6.29
C GLY A 576 17.64 -47.94 -6.34
N ARG A 577 16.34 -48.08 -6.07
CA ARG A 577 15.60 -49.37 -6.20
C ARG A 577 15.65 -49.90 -7.62
N LEU A 578 15.40 -49.05 -8.61
CA LEU A 578 15.46 -49.45 -10.01
C LEU A 578 16.86 -49.97 -10.41
N LYS A 579 17.93 -49.19 -10.08
CA LYS A 579 19.33 -49.60 -10.33
C LYS A 579 19.64 -50.96 -9.71
N GLN A 580 19.25 -51.19 -8.46
CA GLN A 580 19.48 -52.44 -7.77
C GLN A 580 18.69 -53.58 -8.39
N ALA A 581 17.45 -53.37 -8.78
CA ALA A 581 16.60 -54.38 -9.42
C ALA A 581 17.13 -54.80 -10.80
N LEU A 582 17.59 -53.82 -11.60
CA LEU A 582 18.18 -54.06 -12.92
C LEU A 582 19.56 -54.75 -12.86
N ALA A 583 20.31 -54.57 -11.78
CA ALA A 583 21.58 -55.26 -11.53
C ALA A 583 21.40 -56.73 -11.04
N GLY A 584 20.20 -57.06 -10.60
CA GLY A 584 19.85 -58.40 -10.13
C GLY A 584 19.42 -59.37 -11.22
N THR A 585 18.93 -60.56 -10.83
CA THR A 585 18.37 -61.58 -11.74
C THR A 585 16.85 -61.54 -11.81
N GLY A 586 16.26 -60.45 -11.35
CA GLY A 586 14.80 -60.23 -11.32
C GLY A 586 14.19 -59.89 -12.67
N ASP A 587 12.86 -59.81 -12.72
CA ASP A 587 12.12 -59.41 -13.93
C ASP A 587 12.31 -57.90 -14.17
N PRO A 588 12.97 -57.47 -15.29
CA PRO A 588 13.14 -56.03 -15.59
C PRO A 588 11.82 -55.30 -15.77
N TYR A 589 10.80 -55.94 -16.28
CA TYR A 589 9.45 -55.35 -16.43
C TYR A 589 8.87 -54.94 -15.09
N ALA A 590 8.93 -55.80 -14.09
CA ALA A 590 8.46 -55.51 -12.75
C ALA A 590 9.27 -54.39 -12.09
N ALA A 591 10.59 -54.29 -12.37
CA ALA A 591 11.44 -53.24 -11.86
C ALA A 591 11.06 -51.88 -12.40
N TYR A 592 10.79 -51.75 -13.71
CA TYR A 592 10.36 -50.50 -14.33
C TYR A 592 8.96 -50.07 -13.86
N LEU A 593 8.02 -51.03 -13.76
CA LEU A 593 6.69 -50.74 -13.20
C LEU A 593 6.75 -50.19 -11.77
N GLY A 594 7.56 -50.81 -10.93
CA GLY A 594 7.76 -50.33 -9.57
C GLY A 594 8.35 -48.92 -9.53
N PHE A 595 9.30 -48.63 -10.41
CA PHE A 595 9.84 -47.27 -10.52
C PHE A 595 8.78 -46.24 -10.93
N PHE A 596 7.97 -46.55 -11.96
CA PHE A 596 6.90 -45.67 -12.44
C PHE A 596 5.84 -45.44 -11.34
N ALA A 597 5.44 -46.49 -10.64
CA ALA A 597 4.48 -46.40 -9.55
C ALA A 597 4.99 -45.50 -8.41
N ASP A 598 6.22 -45.75 -7.97
CA ASP A 598 6.88 -44.92 -6.92
C ASP A 598 7.02 -43.46 -7.36
N TRP A 599 7.44 -43.24 -8.61
CA TRP A 599 7.67 -41.90 -9.16
C TRP A 599 6.36 -41.11 -9.31
N ILE A 600 5.31 -41.76 -9.87
CA ILE A 600 3.98 -41.16 -10.04
C ILE A 600 3.38 -40.83 -8.68
N ALA A 601 3.44 -41.77 -7.72
CA ALA A 601 2.93 -41.55 -6.37
C ALA A 601 3.56 -40.32 -5.69
N VAL A 602 4.87 -40.16 -5.83
CA VAL A 602 5.60 -39.01 -5.31
C VAL A 602 5.22 -37.71 -6.01
N ALA A 603 5.15 -37.74 -7.37
CA ALA A 603 4.86 -36.57 -8.18
C ALA A 603 3.43 -36.04 -8.01
N THR A 604 2.48 -36.94 -7.83
CA THR A 604 1.03 -36.64 -7.75
C THR A 604 0.51 -36.63 -6.28
N GLN A 605 1.39 -36.91 -5.30
CA GLN A 605 1.06 -36.99 -3.87
C GLN A 605 -0.07 -37.99 -3.55
N GLN A 606 -0.14 -39.11 -4.29
CA GLN A 606 -1.10 -40.14 -4.04
C GLN A 606 -0.41 -41.42 -3.48
N ASP A 607 -1.21 -42.34 -2.98
CA ASP A 607 -0.69 -43.65 -2.54
C ASP A 607 -0.15 -44.45 -3.72
N VAL A 608 0.98 -45.14 -3.55
CA VAL A 608 1.59 -45.99 -4.57
C VAL A 608 0.64 -47.07 -5.05
N ASP A 609 -0.20 -47.61 -4.16
CA ASP A 609 -1.21 -48.62 -4.48
C ASP A 609 -2.39 -48.07 -5.30
N ALA A 610 -2.53 -46.75 -5.40
CA ALA A 610 -3.55 -46.07 -6.20
C ALA A 610 -3.08 -45.81 -7.66
N VAL A 611 -1.82 -46.02 -7.96
CA VAL A 611 -1.26 -45.83 -9.32
C VAL A 611 -1.68 -46.99 -10.21
N ASP A 612 -2.45 -46.71 -11.26
CA ASP A 612 -2.83 -47.71 -12.25
C ASP A 612 -1.87 -47.68 -13.45
N PRO A 613 -1.02 -48.72 -13.63
CA PRO A 613 -0.04 -48.76 -14.70
C PRO A 613 -0.65 -48.86 -16.11
N MET A 614 -1.95 -49.08 -16.21
CA MET A 614 -2.69 -49.19 -17.48
C MET A 614 -3.38 -47.87 -17.88
N LEU A 615 -3.37 -46.85 -17.03
CA LEU A 615 -3.88 -45.52 -17.36
C LEU A 615 -2.79 -44.69 -18.07
N ALA A 616 -3.22 -43.83 -18.99
CA ALA A 616 -2.32 -42.94 -19.68
C ALA A 616 -1.68 -41.93 -18.68
N TRP A 617 -0.46 -41.48 -18.96
CA TRP A 617 0.30 -40.52 -18.10
C TRP A 617 -0.51 -39.32 -17.70
N ALA A 618 -1.23 -38.69 -18.65
CA ALA A 618 -2.06 -37.53 -18.41
C ALA A 618 -3.28 -37.82 -17.51
N ASP A 619 -3.86 -39.00 -17.63
CA ASP A 619 -5.03 -39.42 -16.83
C ASP A 619 -4.64 -39.73 -15.37
N GLN A 620 -3.35 -39.89 -15.11
CA GLN A 620 -2.79 -40.04 -13.76
C GLN A 620 -2.39 -38.74 -13.13
N GLY A 621 -2.65 -37.58 -13.77
CA GLY A 621 -2.36 -36.25 -13.26
C GLY A 621 -0.95 -35.74 -13.55
N LEU A 622 -0.20 -36.42 -14.43
CA LEU A 622 1.13 -35.96 -14.85
C LEU A 622 1.03 -34.91 -15.96
N ASP A 623 1.67 -33.79 -15.76
CA ASP A 623 1.86 -32.76 -16.79
C ASP A 623 3.16 -33.01 -17.61
N SER A 624 3.35 -32.22 -18.66
CA SER A 624 4.51 -32.37 -19.56
C SER A 624 5.86 -32.15 -18.87
N LEU A 625 5.90 -31.34 -17.78
CA LEU A 625 7.13 -31.10 -17.02
C LEU A 625 7.47 -32.31 -16.14
N MET A 626 6.49 -32.83 -15.40
CA MET A 626 6.64 -34.04 -14.59
C MET A 626 7.10 -35.21 -15.43
N ILE A 627 6.54 -35.33 -16.61
CA ILE A 627 6.93 -36.35 -17.61
C ILE A 627 8.39 -36.23 -18.04
N THR A 628 8.86 -35.00 -18.29
CA THR A 628 10.27 -34.73 -18.64
C THR A 628 11.21 -35.08 -17.49
N GLU A 629 10.84 -34.69 -16.26
CA GLU A 629 11.63 -35.02 -15.05
C GLU A 629 11.71 -36.55 -14.84
N MET A 630 10.61 -37.26 -15.06
CA MET A 630 10.58 -38.71 -14.93
C MET A 630 11.55 -39.37 -15.92
N ILE A 631 11.62 -38.89 -17.16
CA ILE A 631 12.56 -39.39 -18.16
C ILE A 631 13.99 -39.15 -17.71
N LEU A 632 14.31 -37.95 -17.23
CA LEU A 632 15.66 -37.63 -16.74
C LEU A 632 16.09 -38.53 -15.57
N ASP A 633 15.16 -38.81 -14.65
CA ASP A 633 15.40 -39.74 -13.54
C ASP A 633 15.57 -41.18 -14.03
N LEU A 634 14.83 -41.58 -15.03
CA LEU A 634 14.95 -42.89 -15.69
C LEU A 634 16.27 -43.05 -16.44
N GLU A 635 16.69 -42.01 -17.17
CA GLU A 635 18.02 -41.95 -17.84
C GLU A 635 19.15 -42.06 -16.82
N ALA A 636 19.03 -41.30 -15.68
CA ALA A 636 19.98 -41.36 -14.59
C ALA A 636 20.03 -42.76 -13.93
N ALA A 637 18.91 -43.47 -13.93
CA ALA A 637 18.84 -44.82 -13.39
C ALA A 637 19.45 -45.87 -14.32
N THR A 638 19.18 -45.77 -15.63
CA THR A 638 19.50 -46.83 -16.64
C THR A 638 20.75 -46.53 -17.45
N GLY A 639 21.18 -45.25 -17.55
CA GLY A 639 22.24 -44.83 -18.46
C GLY A 639 21.83 -44.84 -19.97
N GLN A 640 20.55 -45.03 -20.26
CA GLN A 640 20.00 -44.97 -21.61
C GLN A 640 19.49 -43.58 -21.91
N THR A 641 19.67 -43.08 -23.11
CA THR A 641 19.10 -41.80 -23.54
C THR A 641 17.74 -42.05 -24.16
N LEU A 642 16.71 -41.39 -23.59
CA LEU A 642 15.33 -41.52 -24.03
C LEU A 642 14.84 -40.13 -24.53
N THR A 643 14.02 -40.13 -25.58
CA THR A 643 13.38 -38.92 -26.06
C THR A 643 11.99 -38.78 -25.46
N ALA A 644 11.56 -37.54 -25.13
CA ALA A 644 10.22 -37.31 -24.57
C ALA A 644 9.09 -37.78 -25.50
N ASP A 645 9.36 -37.89 -26.80
CA ASP A 645 8.39 -38.39 -27.80
C ASP A 645 7.95 -39.84 -27.56
N ILE A 646 8.79 -40.63 -26.86
CA ILE A 646 8.49 -42.02 -26.55
C ILE A 646 7.23 -42.19 -25.71
N LEU A 647 6.89 -41.22 -24.92
CA LEU A 647 5.68 -41.26 -24.08
C LEU A 647 4.40 -40.97 -24.85
N PHE A 648 4.51 -40.34 -26.03
CA PHE A 648 3.38 -40.26 -26.97
C PHE A 648 3.17 -41.57 -27.74
N GLU A 649 4.25 -42.30 -27.99
CA GLU A 649 4.17 -43.61 -28.63
C GLU A 649 3.75 -44.71 -27.64
N LEU A 650 4.12 -44.58 -26.39
CA LEU A 650 3.84 -45.49 -25.28
C LEU A 650 3.12 -44.74 -24.15
N PRO A 651 1.83 -44.46 -24.29
CA PRO A 651 1.09 -43.57 -23.42
C PRO A 651 0.79 -44.13 -22.03
N GLU A 652 1.14 -45.35 -21.73
CA GLU A 652 0.88 -46.03 -20.45
C GLU A 652 2.20 -46.49 -19.78
N PRO A 653 2.32 -46.42 -18.44
CA PRO A 653 3.48 -46.95 -17.71
C PRO A 653 3.81 -48.41 -18.04
N ALA A 654 2.80 -49.25 -18.14
CA ALA A 654 2.96 -50.67 -18.48
C ALA A 654 3.54 -50.89 -19.89
N ALA A 655 3.15 -50.06 -20.85
CA ALA A 655 3.65 -50.15 -22.21
C ALA A 655 5.14 -49.77 -22.29
N LEU A 656 5.53 -48.70 -21.63
CA LEU A 656 6.92 -48.26 -21.56
C LEU A 656 7.79 -49.23 -20.77
N ALA A 657 7.32 -49.75 -19.62
CA ALA A 657 8.02 -50.77 -18.84
C ALA A 657 8.27 -52.05 -19.68
N ALA A 658 7.30 -52.47 -20.49
CA ALA A 658 7.45 -53.64 -21.36
C ALA A 658 8.47 -53.39 -22.49
N ALA A 659 8.53 -52.21 -23.07
CA ALA A 659 9.51 -51.84 -24.09
C ALA A 659 10.92 -51.83 -23.54
N LEU A 660 11.12 -51.16 -22.39
CA LEU A 660 12.39 -51.08 -21.67
C LEU A 660 12.87 -52.45 -21.19
N GLY A 661 11.98 -53.26 -20.64
CA GLY A 661 12.28 -54.62 -20.17
C GLY A 661 12.74 -55.59 -21.26
N ARG A 662 12.33 -55.35 -22.50
CA ARG A 662 12.77 -56.12 -23.67
C ARG A 662 14.05 -55.57 -24.34
N GLY A 663 14.56 -54.44 -23.91
CA GLY A 663 15.66 -53.74 -24.58
C GLY A 663 15.29 -53.28 -26.01
N ALA A 664 14.00 -52.93 -26.22
CA ALA A 664 13.48 -52.52 -27.51
C ALA A 664 13.57 -51.04 -27.81
N LEU A 665 14.19 -50.27 -26.89
CA LEU A 665 14.35 -48.82 -26.94
C LEU A 665 15.83 -48.49 -26.87
#